data_73c7462b6b07ee0c45002b28a1a5cba5
#
_entry.id   73c7462b6b07ee0c45002b28a1a5cba5
#
_cell.length_a   1.000
_cell.length_b   1.000
_cell.length_c   1.000
_cell.angle_alpha   90.00
_cell.angle_beta   90.00
_cell.angle_gamma   90.00
#
_symmetry.space_group_name_H-M   'P 1'
#
loop_
_entity.id
_entity.type
_entity.pdbx_description
1 polymer ?
#
loop_
_entity_poly.entity_id
_entity_poly.type
_entity_poly.pdbx_seq_one_letter_code
_entity_poly.pdbx_strand_id
1 'polypeptide(L)'
;MSSFYVNGNIVKCEGSMSLLRYLRDELRLTSVKDGCSEGACGTCTVIIDGRAMKACVQRTDRLGGKHIITTEGLSEFEKEAYVYAFGHAGAVQCGFCTPGMVMAAKALLDKESDPSEDEIRRALRGNICRCTGYVKIVDAVRLAARLLRDGTIPESDESWAVGSRVPRLDVRGKVLGYGEYTDDMYIDGMAYASALRAEYPRARILKIDTEKAKAADGIIAVFTAKDIPGQNKVGHLKKDWDTMIAEGDCTRYLGDAIALVVGETAEAVEAAKALISVDYEELTPVSNAYEAMAEDAPMLHEGGNLLAHKHVSRGGAAGAIAKSKYVLSGKYTTPFTEHAFLEPECAVAIPFNGGVKIYSSDQSVYDTQHETAPMLGLPMEKVYVENKLVGGGFGGKEDVSVQHHAALAAYLTGRPVKVKLTRAESILVHPKRHPMDMEFTLGCDENGVIQGVKATVIADTGAYASLGGPVLERACTHAAGPYNYQNFEIDGYAYYTNNPPAGAFRGFGVTQTCFAMESMLNRMAHKIGISPWQIRYINAIRPGQVLPNGQIADASTGLAETLEAVKDAYEDAKYAGIACAMKNAGVGVGLPDTGRVRLKIRRGKVHIETGASCIGQGLGTVLVQYVTDELKLPREAVVYGGSNSDSPDSGTTSGSRQTLITGEAALRACQGLKAALAEHSLSELEGREYYGEYLAKTDPLGSDKPNPVSHVAYGYATQVAILDEETGRVSEIVAAHDVGKAVNPLSVEGQIEGGVIMSCGFALTEDYPLDNCRPTAKYGTLGLFRADNCPRVTSLIIEKPGIDKARGAIGIGEITSIPTAAAIAEAYYARDNTDRYALPLCGTPYSKK
;
A
#
# COMPACT_ATOMS: atom_id res chain seq x y z
N MET A 1 41.46 -8.73 8.81
CA MET A 1 41.35 -7.76 7.69
C MET A 1 41.12 -8.56 6.43
N SER A 2 40.04 -8.29 5.71
CA SER A 2 39.71 -8.87 4.39
C SER A 2 39.85 -7.78 3.33
N SER A 3 40.39 -8.13 2.15
CA SER A 3 40.53 -7.22 1.01
C SER A 3 39.82 -7.79 -0.19
N PHE A 4 38.94 -7.02 -0.82
CA PHE A 4 38.13 -7.41 -1.98
C PHE A 4 37.90 -6.19 -2.88
N TYR A 5 37.26 -6.39 -4.03
CA TYR A 5 37.02 -5.33 -5.01
C TYR A 5 35.52 -4.93 -4.98
N VAL A 6 35.24 -3.65 -4.95
CA VAL A 6 33.89 -3.07 -5.11
C VAL A 6 33.92 -2.08 -6.27
N ASN A 7 33.15 -2.35 -7.31
CA ASN A 7 33.10 -1.52 -8.54
C ASN A 7 34.48 -1.20 -9.11
N GLY A 8 35.37 -2.21 -9.12
CA GLY A 8 36.75 -2.11 -9.61
C GLY A 8 37.77 -1.55 -8.61
N ASN A 9 37.35 -1.00 -7.48
CA ASN A 9 38.24 -0.43 -6.47
C ASN A 9 38.58 -1.45 -5.36
N ILE A 10 39.82 -1.52 -4.93
CA ILE A 10 40.22 -2.35 -3.79
C ILE A 10 39.73 -1.69 -2.49
N VAL A 11 39.02 -2.44 -1.69
CA VAL A 11 38.55 -2.03 -0.36
C VAL A 11 39.06 -2.98 0.71
N LYS A 12 39.22 -2.48 1.93
CA LYS A 12 39.65 -3.24 3.10
C LYS A 12 38.59 -3.14 4.19
N CYS A 13 38.26 -4.28 4.79
CA CYS A 13 37.31 -4.33 5.90
C CYS A 13 38.02 -4.97 7.11
N GLU A 14 37.97 -4.29 8.24
CA GLU A 14 38.40 -4.82 9.51
C GLU A 14 37.22 -5.48 10.23
N GLY A 15 37.44 -6.65 10.82
CA GLY A 15 36.35 -7.41 11.44
C GLY A 15 35.46 -8.16 10.45
N SER A 16 34.33 -8.60 10.92
CA SER A 16 33.34 -9.36 10.17
C SER A 16 31.95 -8.73 10.34
N MET A 17 31.38 -8.24 9.25
CA MET A 17 30.01 -7.69 9.19
C MET A 17 29.29 -8.18 7.93
N SER A 18 27.98 -7.91 7.78
CA SER A 18 27.29 -8.22 6.54
C SER A 18 27.79 -7.31 5.41
N LEU A 19 27.89 -7.85 4.20
CA LEU A 19 28.28 -7.05 3.02
C LEU A 19 27.29 -5.89 2.80
N LEU A 20 25.99 -6.11 3.05
CA LEU A 20 24.98 -5.06 2.95
C LEU A 20 25.34 -3.84 3.79
N ARG A 21 25.66 -4.07 5.06
CA ARG A 21 26.05 -3.01 5.98
C ARG A 21 27.33 -2.31 5.53
N TYR A 22 28.35 -3.08 5.15
CA TYR A 22 29.62 -2.51 4.67
C TYR A 22 29.41 -1.59 3.45
N LEU A 23 28.62 -2.04 2.47
CA LEU A 23 28.32 -1.24 1.28
C LEU A 23 27.56 0.05 1.60
N ARG A 24 26.56 -0.03 2.49
CA ARG A 24 25.70 1.12 2.84
C ARG A 24 26.37 2.08 3.81
N ASP A 25 26.89 1.57 4.93
CA ASP A 25 27.30 2.41 6.05
C ASP A 25 28.75 2.91 5.90
N GLU A 26 29.65 2.09 5.34
CA GLU A 26 31.06 2.45 5.14
C GLU A 26 31.31 3.09 3.77
N LEU A 27 30.76 2.50 2.69
CA LEU A 27 31.00 2.97 1.33
C LEU A 27 29.92 3.90 0.78
N ARG A 28 28.80 4.11 1.50
CA ARG A 28 27.66 4.94 1.11
C ARG A 28 27.05 4.57 -0.25
N LEU A 29 27.12 3.28 -0.62
CA LEU A 29 26.48 2.74 -1.82
C LEU A 29 25.02 2.41 -1.54
N THR A 30 24.17 3.44 -1.60
CA THR A 30 22.75 3.38 -1.22
C THR A 30 21.87 2.66 -2.23
N SER A 31 22.37 2.32 -3.42
CA SER A 31 21.65 1.48 -4.37
C SER A 31 21.35 0.08 -3.80
N VAL A 32 22.18 -0.39 -2.88
CA VAL A 32 21.99 -1.67 -2.20
C VAL A 32 20.99 -1.47 -1.06
N LYS A 33 19.70 -1.71 -1.33
CA LYS A 33 18.60 -1.41 -0.38
C LYS A 33 18.46 -2.48 0.70
N ASP A 34 18.16 -2.05 1.92
CA ASP A 34 17.87 -2.95 3.05
C ASP A 34 16.36 -3.11 3.25
N GLY A 35 15.77 -4.16 2.67
CA GLY A 35 14.34 -4.44 2.79
C GLY A 35 13.99 -5.49 3.86
N CYS A 36 14.90 -6.41 4.20
CA CYS A 36 14.58 -7.45 5.18
C CYS A 36 15.76 -7.92 6.04
N SER A 37 16.99 -7.73 5.64
CA SER A 37 18.22 -8.27 6.27
C SER A 37 18.20 -9.78 6.60
N GLU A 38 17.20 -10.53 6.08
CA GLU A 38 16.94 -11.96 6.36
C GLU A 38 17.19 -12.88 5.14
N GLY A 39 17.69 -12.33 4.02
CA GLY A 39 17.88 -13.09 2.78
C GLY A 39 16.60 -13.39 1.99
N ALA A 40 15.44 -12.85 2.36
CA ALA A 40 14.15 -13.18 1.73
C ALA A 40 13.81 -12.30 0.51
N CYS A 41 13.94 -10.96 0.64
CA CYS A 41 13.37 -10.00 -0.32
C CYS A 41 14.22 -9.74 -1.58
N GLY A 42 15.54 -9.83 -1.52
CA GLY A 42 16.46 -9.61 -2.65
C GLY A 42 16.69 -8.14 -3.04
N THR A 43 16.21 -7.14 -2.28
CA THR A 43 16.46 -5.72 -2.58
C THR A 43 17.95 -5.36 -2.51
N CYS A 44 18.71 -6.13 -1.74
CA CYS A 44 20.16 -6.01 -1.56
C CYS A 44 20.98 -6.88 -2.54
N THR A 45 20.41 -7.29 -3.68
CA THR A 45 21.13 -8.09 -4.67
C THR A 45 22.28 -7.29 -5.27
N VAL A 46 23.47 -7.90 -5.26
CA VAL A 46 24.70 -7.44 -5.92
C VAL A 46 25.26 -8.58 -6.76
N ILE A 47 26.22 -8.29 -7.64
CA ILE A 47 26.94 -9.34 -8.36
C ILE A 47 28.26 -9.61 -7.65
N ILE A 48 28.53 -10.89 -7.33
CA ILE A 48 29.81 -11.35 -6.78
C ILE A 48 30.39 -12.39 -7.73
N ASP A 49 31.55 -12.11 -8.33
CA ASP A 49 32.21 -12.97 -9.33
C ASP A 49 31.22 -13.46 -10.42
N GLY A 50 30.43 -12.54 -11.00
CA GLY A 50 29.48 -12.80 -12.08
C GLY A 50 28.19 -13.52 -11.66
N ARG A 51 27.88 -13.60 -10.34
CA ARG A 51 26.66 -14.25 -9.82
C ARG A 51 25.84 -13.25 -8.99
N ALA A 52 24.53 -13.18 -9.24
CA ALA A 52 23.61 -12.42 -8.39
C ALA A 52 23.52 -13.05 -6.99
N MET A 53 23.85 -12.27 -5.97
CA MET A 53 23.86 -12.70 -4.57
C MET A 53 23.26 -11.63 -3.67
N LYS A 54 22.61 -12.03 -2.58
CA LYS A 54 22.03 -11.11 -1.59
C LYS A 54 23.11 -10.66 -0.59
N ALA A 55 23.40 -9.36 -0.55
CA ALA A 55 24.47 -8.80 0.28
C ALA A 55 24.23 -8.98 1.79
N CYS A 56 22.98 -9.01 2.24
CA CYS A 56 22.65 -9.16 3.67
C CYS A 56 23.11 -10.49 4.28
N VAL A 57 23.25 -11.55 3.49
CA VAL A 57 23.70 -12.89 3.96
C VAL A 57 25.15 -13.19 3.60
N GLN A 58 25.88 -12.25 3.00
CA GLN A 58 27.32 -12.36 2.74
C GLN A 58 28.10 -11.69 3.87
N ARG A 59 29.22 -12.32 4.28
CA ARG A 59 30.09 -11.81 5.36
C ARG A 59 31.41 -11.30 4.76
N THR A 60 31.82 -10.09 5.16
CA THR A 60 33.03 -9.43 4.62
C THR A 60 34.30 -10.23 4.81
N ASP A 61 34.44 -10.98 5.92
CA ASP A 61 35.57 -11.85 6.19
C ASP A 61 35.75 -13.04 5.22
N ARG A 62 34.70 -13.37 4.46
CA ARG A 62 34.67 -14.47 3.45
C ARG A 62 34.82 -13.99 2.01
N LEU A 63 35.04 -12.69 1.79
CA LEU A 63 35.05 -12.08 0.44
C LEU A 63 36.47 -11.76 -0.08
N GLY A 64 37.52 -12.24 0.60
CA GLY A 64 38.89 -11.99 0.17
C GLY A 64 39.14 -12.30 -1.31
N GLY A 65 39.63 -11.30 -2.06
CA GLY A 65 39.89 -11.37 -3.50
C GLY A 65 38.65 -11.37 -4.43
N LYS A 66 37.43 -11.31 -3.88
CA LYS A 66 36.19 -11.31 -4.68
C LYS A 66 35.93 -9.97 -5.35
N HIS A 67 35.21 -9.99 -6.48
CA HIS A 67 34.80 -8.83 -7.24
C HIS A 67 33.27 -8.61 -7.04
N ILE A 68 32.90 -7.46 -6.47
CA ILE A 68 31.53 -7.07 -6.17
C ILE A 68 31.14 -5.91 -7.09
N ILE A 69 29.99 -6.01 -7.74
CA ILE A 69 29.41 -4.97 -8.60
C ILE A 69 28.02 -4.59 -8.06
N THR A 70 27.81 -3.28 -7.90
CA THR A 70 26.52 -2.65 -7.61
C THR A 70 26.06 -1.82 -8.82
N THR A 71 24.88 -1.18 -8.79
CA THR A 71 24.44 -0.35 -9.93
C THR A 71 25.36 0.84 -10.20
N GLU A 72 26.06 1.34 -9.20
CA GLU A 72 27.07 2.41 -9.37
C GLU A 72 28.23 1.97 -10.26
N GLY A 73 28.55 0.67 -10.29
CA GLY A 73 29.64 0.08 -11.09
C GLY A 73 29.24 -0.32 -12.52
N LEU A 74 28.00 -0.06 -12.95
CA LEU A 74 27.56 -0.26 -14.33
C LEU A 74 28.25 0.76 -15.25
N SER A 75 28.54 0.38 -16.50
CA SER A 75 28.98 1.32 -17.53
C SER A 75 27.87 2.34 -17.83
N GLU A 76 28.23 3.51 -18.37
CA GLU A 76 27.25 4.55 -18.70
C GLU A 76 26.20 4.05 -19.70
N PHE A 77 26.61 3.25 -20.69
CA PHE A 77 25.67 2.66 -21.65
C PHE A 77 24.69 1.68 -20.98
N GLU A 78 25.16 0.81 -20.07
CA GLU A 78 24.29 -0.09 -19.31
C GLU A 78 23.31 0.69 -18.43
N LYS A 79 23.77 1.75 -17.75
CA LYS A 79 22.90 2.64 -16.96
C LYS A 79 21.77 3.21 -17.81
N GLU A 80 22.09 3.78 -18.97
CA GLU A 80 21.08 4.35 -19.88
C GLU A 80 20.13 3.27 -20.42
N ALA A 81 20.65 2.09 -20.79
CA ALA A 81 19.84 0.98 -21.30
C ALA A 81 18.83 0.48 -20.25
N TYR A 82 19.26 0.30 -18.98
CA TYR A 82 18.34 -0.11 -17.91
C TYR A 82 17.34 1.01 -17.55
N VAL A 83 17.77 2.27 -17.48
CA VAL A 83 16.87 3.41 -17.22
C VAL A 83 15.80 3.50 -18.31
N TYR A 84 16.19 3.42 -19.58
CA TYR A 84 15.25 3.43 -20.68
C TYR A 84 14.29 2.24 -20.62
N ALA A 85 14.82 1.03 -20.49
CA ALA A 85 14.02 -0.20 -20.50
C ALA A 85 13.00 -0.26 -19.36
N PHE A 86 13.44 0.01 -18.13
CA PHE A 86 12.54 -0.03 -16.95
C PHE A 86 11.54 1.14 -16.96
N GLY A 87 11.93 2.29 -17.49
CA GLY A 87 11.05 3.45 -17.65
C GLY A 87 9.94 3.19 -18.67
N HIS A 88 10.29 2.84 -19.89
CA HIS A 88 9.35 2.69 -21.00
C HIS A 88 8.47 1.43 -20.91
N ALA A 89 8.95 0.36 -20.24
CA ALA A 89 8.10 -0.77 -19.90
C ALA A 89 7.14 -0.46 -18.75
N GLY A 90 7.34 0.62 -17.97
CA GLY A 90 6.55 0.92 -16.78
C GLY A 90 6.89 0.01 -15.58
N ALA A 91 8.10 -0.55 -15.55
CA ALA A 91 8.54 -1.55 -14.56
C ALA A 91 8.86 -0.96 -13.18
N VAL A 92 8.77 0.36 -13.01
CA VAL A 92 9.12 1.07 -11.77
C VAL A 92 7.88 1.69 -11.16
N GLN A 93 7.57 1.32 -9.90
CA GLN A 93 6.57 2.04 -9.10
C GLN A 93 7.23 2.69 -7.88
N CYS A 94 7.20 2.08 -6.70
CA CYS A 94 7.91 2.65 -5.55
C CYS A 94 9.44 2.69 -5.77
N GLY A 95 10.01 1.75 -6.51
CA GLY A 95 11.44 1.74 -6.90
C GLY A 95 12.37 1.06 -5.91
N PHE A 96 11.92 0.70 -4.71
CA PHE A 96 12.79 0.15 -3.67
C PHE A 96 13.44 -1.20 -4.04
N CYS A 97 12.72 -2.06 -4.77
CA CYS A 97 13.26 -3.33 -5.28
C CYS A 97 14.10 -3.17 -6.56
N THR A 98 13.98 -2.04 -7.28
CA THR A 98 14.44 -1.92 -8.66
C THR A 98 15.96 -2.10 -8.84
N PRO A 99 16.84 -1.50 -8.02
CA PRO A 99 18.28 -1.73 -8.17
C PRO A 99 18.66 -3.20 -8.04
N GLY A 100 18.06 -3.90 -7.07
CA GLY A 100 18.27 -5.35 -6.90
C GLY A 100 17.76 -6.19 -8.08
N MET A 101 16.63 -5.78 -8.72
CA MET A 101 16.12 -6.40 -9.95
C MET A 101 17.07 -6.17 -11.13
N VAL A 102 17.63 -4.95 -11.28
CA VAL A 102 18.62 -4.61 -12.31
C VAL A 102 19.87 -5.48 -12.16
N MET A 103 20.38 -5.65 -10.94
CA MET A 103 21.57 -6.48 -10.71
C MET A 103 21.29 -7.97 -10.98
N ALA A 104 20.09 -8.47 -10.67
CA ALA A 104 19.68 -9.83 -11.03
C ALA A 104 19.55 -10.01 -12.55
N ALA A 105 18.98 -9.02 -13.25
CA ALA A 105 18.86 -8.99 -14.70
C ALA A 105 20.25 -8.93 -15.37
N LYS A 106 21.15 -8.05 -14.91
CA LYS A 106 22.52 -7.98 -15.43
C LYS A 106 23.25 -9.31 -15.31
N ALA A 107 23.19 -9.97 -14.15
CA ALA A 107 23.85 -11.28 -13.96
C ALA A 107 23.29 -12.38 -14.89
N LEU A 108 22.04 -12.27 -15.36
CA LEU A 108 21.48 -13.09 -16.42
C LEU A 108 22.03 -12.67 -17.80
N LEU A 109 21.90 -11.38 -18.14
CA LEU A 109 22.21 -10.85 -19.48
C LEU A 109 23.71 -10.90 -19.82
N ASP A 110 24.59 -10.91 -18.81
CA ASP A 110 26.03 -11.17 -19.02
C ASP A 110 26.35 -12.61 -19.51
N LYS A 111 25.38 -13.53 -19.36
CA LYS A 111 25.54 -14.94 -19.76
C LYS A 111 24.68 -15.32 -20.95
N GLU A 112 23.49 -14.74 -21.03
CA GLU A 112 22.48 -15.03 -22.04
C GLU A 112 21.92 -13.70 -22.59
N SER A 113 22.27 -13.40 -23.82
CA SER A 113 21.96 -12.13 -24.46
C SER A 113 20.51 -12.03 -24.97
N ASP A 114 19.80 -13.17 -25.09
CA ASP A 114 18.42 -13.25 -25.58
C ASP A 114 17.61 -14.26 -24.75
N PRO A 115 17.43 -14.03 -23.43
CA PRO A 115 16.81 -14.98 -22.56
C PRO A 115 15.30 -15.11 -22.86
N SER A 116 14.79 -16.35 -22.76
CA SER A 116 13.36 -16.63 -22.74
C SER A 116 12.67 -16.01 -21.51
N GLU A 117 11.35 -15.85 -21.58
CA GLU A 117 10.56 -15.36 -20.44
C GLU A 117 10.76 -16.21 -19.18
N ASP A 118 10.80 -17.53 -19.30
CA ASP A 118 11.03 -18.44 -18.19
C ASP A 118 12.42 -18.28 -17.55
N GLU A 119 13.44 -18.02 -18.34
CA GLU A 119 14.79 -17.73 -17.82
C GLU A 119 14.83 -16.41 -17.06
N ILE A 120 14.16 -15.39 -17.57
CA ILE A 120 14.00 -14.09 -16.87
C ILE A 120 13.26 -14.30 -15.54
N ARG A 121 12.11 -14.97 -15.55
CA ARG A 121 11.32 -15.24 -14.34
C ARG A 121 12.13 -16.03 -13.30
N ARG A 122 12.87 -17.06 -13.72
CA ARG A 122 13.77 -17.83 -12.83
C ARG A 122 14.91 -16.98 -12.27
N ALA A 123 15.52 -16.11 -13.07
CA ALA A 123 16.59 -15.22 -12.59
C ALA A 123 16.09 -14.24 -11.53
N LEU A 124 14.86 -13.74 -11.68
CA LEU A 124 14.23 -12.78 -10.76
C LEU A 124 13.57 -13.41 -9.53
N ARG A 125 13.44 -14.75 -9.44
CA ARG A 125 12.72 -15.45 -8.35
C ARG A 125 13.20 -15.12 -6.94
N GLY A 126 14.47 -14.70 -6.81
CA GLY A 126 15.09 -14.29 -5.56
C GLY A 126 14.75 -12.88 -5.10
N ASN A 127 14.08 -12.09 -5.95
CA ASN A 127 13.76 -10.68 -5.75
C ASN A 127 12.25 -10.48 -5.66
N ILE A 128 11.78 -9.89 -4.58
CA ILE A 128 10.35 -9.61 -4.35
C ILE A 128 10.03 -8.19 -4.82
N CYS A 129 8.91 -8.03 -5.54
CA CYS A 129 8.24 -6.77 -5.78
C CYS A 129 6.78 -6.86 -5.33
N ARG A 130 6.32 -5.88 -4.54
CA ARG A 130 4.94 -5.83 -4.05
C ARG A 130 4.03 -4.95 -4.94
N CYS A 131 4.64 -4.11 -5.79
CA CYS A 131 3.94 -3.04 -6.52
C CYS A 131 3.49 -3.45 -7.92
N THR A 132 4.33 -4.20 -8.67
CA THR A 132 4.27 -4.27 -10.15
C THR A 132 3.59 -5.52 -10.71
N GLY A 133 3.40 -6.56 -9.90
CA GLY A 133 2.93 -7.85 -10.40
C GLY A 133 3.92 -8.55 -11.36
N TYR A 134 5.14 -8.07 -11.47
CA TYR A 134 6.27 -8.60 -12.26
C TYR A 134 6.15 -8.53 -13.78
N VAL A 135 4.96 -8.45 -14.39
CA VAL A 135 4.77 -8.47 -15.85
C VAL A 135 5.68 -7.44 -16.52
N LYS A 136 5.56 -6.17 -16.13
CA LYS A 136 6.37 -5.08 -16.69
C LYS A 136 7.86 -5.18 -16.37
N ILE A 137 8.25 -5.84 -15.28
CA ILE A 137 9.68 -6.10 -14.98
C ILE A 137 10.25 -7.12 -15.96
N VAL A 138 9.49 -8.16 -16.30
CA VAL A 138 9.90 -9.14 -17.33
C VAL A 138 10.06 -8.46 -18.69
N ASP A 139 9.10 -7.62 -19.08
CA ASP A 139 9.17 -6.84 -20.32
C ASP A 139 10.37 -5.88 -20.34
N ALA A 140 10.67 -5.24 -19.19
CA ALA A 140 11.84 -4.37 -19.07
C ALA A 140 13.16 -5.13 -19.27
N VAL A 141 13.28 -6.35 -18.70
CA VAL A 141 14.49 -7.18 -18.89
C VAL A 141 14.63 -7.60 -20.36
N ARG A 142 13.53 -7.99 -21.05
CA ARG A 142 13.53 -8.30 -22.50
C ARG A 142 13.96 -7.06 -23.34
N LEU A 143 13.43 -5.89 -22.98
CA LEU A 143 13.80 -4.64 -23.64
C LEU A 143 15.27 -4.30 -23.40
N ALA A 144 15.77 -4.40 -22.16
CA ALA A 144 17.17 -4.18 -21.81
C ALA A 144 18.10 -5.14 -22.60
N ALA A 145 17.74 -6.43 -22.69
CA ALA A 145 18.48 -7.42 -23.47
C ALA A 145 18.65 -6.97 -24.93
N ARG A 146 17.56 -6.51 -25.55
CA ARG A 146 17.61 -5.98 -26.93
C ARG A 146 18.51 -4.75 -27.04
N LEU A 147 18.36 -3.75 -26.17
CA LEU A 147 19.15 -2.52 -26.23
C LEU A 147 20.66 -2.78 -26.04
N LEU A 148 21.00 -3.68 -25.11
CA LEU A 148 22.40 -4.05 -24.85
C LEU A 148 23.02 -4.81 -26.02
N ARG A 149 22.26 -5.68 -26.69
CA ARG A 149 22.70 -6.43 -27.89
C ARG A 149 22.85 -5.52 -29.11
N ASP A 150 21.86 -4.62 -29.30
CA ASP A 150 21.84 -3.74 -30.48
C ASP A 150 22.82 -2.55 -30.33
N GLY A 151 23.27 -2.26 -29.10
CA GLY A 151 24.24 -1.19 -28.81
C GLY A 151 23.67 0.22 -29.02
N THR A 152 22.33 0.37 -29.05
CA THR A 152 21.66 1.66 -29.34
C THR A 152 20.44 1.83 -28.41
N ILE A 153 20.19 3.07 -27.99
CA ILE A 153 19.02 3.48 -27.22
C ILE A 153 18.21 4.46 -28.08
N PRO A 154 16.91 4.21 -28.29
CA PRO A 154 16.07 5.13 -29.07
C PRO A 154 15.97 6.50 -28.40
N GLU A 155 15.92 7.56 -29.20
CA GLU A 155 15.48 8.87 -28.70
C GLU A 155 13.99 8.79 -28.32
N SER A 156 13.62 9.41 -27.21
CA SER A 156 12.23 9.51 -26.79
C SER A 156 11.72 10.92 -27.03
N ASP A 157 10.78 11.04 -27.97
CA ASP A 157 9.99 12.26 -28.19
C ASP A 157 8.59 12.05 -27.59
N GLU A 158 8.46 12.22 -26.27
CA GLU A 158 7.25 11.90 -25.54
C GLU A 158 6.34 13.12 -25.38
N SER A 159 5.12 13.00 -25.88
CA SER A 159 4.04 13.91 -25.50
C SER A 159 3.65 13.67 -24.04
N TRP A 160 3.69 14.72 -23.22
CA TRP A 160 3.23 14.71 -21.85
C TRP A 160 1.75 15.10 -21.68
N ALA A 161 0.96 14.92 -22.71
CA ALA A 161 -0.48 15.15 -22.67
C ALA A 161 -1.20 14.07 -21.82
N VAL A 162 -2.36 14.41 -21.32
CA VAL A 162 -3.28 13.45 -20.69
C VAL A 162 -3.63 12.33 -21.67
N GLY A 163 -3.46 11.09 -21.29
CA GLY A 163 -3.63 9.91 -22.13
C GLY A 163 -2.35 9.37 -22.77
N SER A 164 -1.23 10.08 -22.66
CA SER A 164 0.06 9.62 -23.16
C SER A 164 0.73 8.63 -22.20
N ARG A 165 1.44 7.65 -22.77
CA ARG A 165 2.22 6.63 -22.04
C ARG A 165 3.61 7.17 -21.78
N VAL A 166 3.79 7.85 -20.66
CA VAL A 166 5.10 8.43 -20.32
C VAL A 166 5.75 7.69 -19.15
N PRO A 167 7.09 7.56 -19.15
CA PRO A 167 7.81 7.00 -18.01
C PRO A 167 7.69 7.93 -16.80
N ARG A 168 7.91 7.37 -15.62
CA ARG A 168 7.88 8.13 -14.37
C ARG A 168 8.99 9.19 -14.35
N LEU A 169 8.70 10.34 -13.72
CA LEU A 169 9.67 11.44 -13.52
C LEU A 169 10.95 11.00 -12.81
N ASP A 170 10.81 10.10 -11.84
CA ASP A 170 11.84 9.68 -10.89
C ASP A 170 12.49 8.33 -11.28
N VAL A 171 12.27 7.85 -12.51
CA VAL A 171 12.71 6.53 -12.98
C VAL A 171 14.22 6.35 -12.85
N ARG A 172 15.00 7.34 -13.28
CA ARG A 172 16.47 7.27 -13.28
C ARG A 172 17.03 7.04 -11.87
N GLY A 173 16.62 7.86 -10.92
CA GLY A 173 17.07 7.75 -9.54
C GLY A 173 16.67 6.40 -8.89
N LYS A 174 15.51 5.86 -9.24
CA LYS A 174 15.02 4.58 -8.76
C LYS A 174 15.72 3.38 -9.40
N VAL A 175 15.97 3.40 -10.69
CA VAL A 175 16.67 2.33 -11.43
C VAL A 175 18.12 2.22 -10.99
N LEU A 176 18.81 3.35 -10.90
CA LEU A 176 20.22 3.41 -10.52
C LEU A 176 20.43 3.42 -8.98
N GLY A 177 19.37 3.56 -8.19
CA GLY A 177 19.40 3.41 -6.74
C GLY A 177 19.84 4.64 -5.94
N TYR A 178 20.12 5.78 -6.58
CA TYR A 178 20.45 7.02 -5.87
C TYR A 178 19.22 7.88 -5.51
N GLY A 179 18.02 7.48 -5.91
CA GLY A 179 16.80 8.07 -5.39
C GLY A 179 16.75 7.92 -3.88
N GLU A 180 16.58 9.04 -3.15
CA GLU A 180 16.75 9.10 -1.71
C GLU A 180 15.50 8.65 -0.97
N TYR A 181 15.58 7.51 -0.30
CA TYR A 181 14.61 7.05 0.72
C TYR A 181 15.10 7.50 2.09
N THR A 182 14.21 7.53 3.08
CA THR A 182 14.57 8.01 4.43
C THR A 182 15.73 7.23 5.05
N ASP A 183 15.81 5.90 4.81
CA ASP A 183 16.92 5.07 5.28
C ASP A 183 18.27 5.42 4.62
N ASP A 184 18.26 6.03 3.43
CA ASP A 184 19.48 6.41 2.71
C ASP A 184 20.12 7.70 3.25
N MET A 185 19.45 8.39 4.18
CA MET A 185 19.94 9.63 4.78
C MET A 185 21.01 9.36 5.83
N TYR A 186 22.11 10.10 5.72
CA TYR A 186 23.20 10.14 6.72
C TYR A 186 23.51 11.61 7.00
N ILE A 187 23.41 12.01 8.26
CA ILE A 187 23.63 13.38 8.73
C ILE A 187 24.76 13.36 9.75
N ASP A 188 25.68 14.29 9.68
CA ASP A 188 26.81 14.38 10.61
C ASP A 188 26.31 14.50 12.06
N GLY A 189 26.88 13.68 12.95
CA GLY A 189 26.48 13.61 14.35
C GLY A 189 25.11 12.96 14.61
N MET A 190 24.54 12.26 13.62
CA MET A 190 23.28 11.55 13.74
C MET A 190 23.38 10.39 14.73
N ALA A 191 22.47 10.36 15.68
CA ALA A 191 22.24 9.24 16.59
C ALA A 191 21.19 8.27 16.03
N TYR A 192 21.12 7.10 16.65
CA TYR A 192 20.15 6.06 16.33
C TYR A 192 19.22 5.83 17.52
N ALA A 193 17.95 5.50 17.26
CA ALA A 193 17.04 5.13 18.32
C ALA A 193 16.16 3.95 17.92
N SER A 194 15.79 3.14 18.93
CA SER A 194 14.88 2.00 18.79
C SER A 194 14.09 1.82 20.08
N ALA A 195 12.82 1.44 19.94
CA ALA A 195 11.96 1.17 21.08
C ALA A 195 12.09 -0.27 21.57
N LEU A 196 12.20 -0.45 22.89
CA LEU A 196 11.94 -1.74 23.53
C LEU A 196 10.44 -2.04 23.39
N ARG A 197 10.09 -3.22 22.85
CA ARG A 197 8.70 -3.65 22.65
C ARG A 197 8.23 -4.54 23.79
N ALA A 198 6.91 -4.62 23.95
CA ALA A 198 6.27 -5.46 24.96
C ALA A 198 6.61 -6.95 24.80
N GLU A 199 6.82 -7.65 25.91
CA GLU A 199 7.06 -9.09 25.95
C GLU A 199 5.75 -9.90 25.90
N TYR A 200 4.67 -9.32 26.41
CA TYR A 200 3.35 -9.95 26.51
C TYR A 200 2.29 -9.15 25.74
N PRO A 201 1.39 -9.82 25.02
CA PRO A 201 0.30 -9.12 24.29
C PRO A 201 -0.68 -8.41 25.25
N ARG A 202 -0.77 -8.89 26.51
CA ARG A 202 -1.53 -8.24 27.58
C ARG A 202 -0.86 -8.48 28.91
N ALA A 203 -0.34 -7.42 29.51
CA ALA A 203 0.27 -7.45 30.84
C ALA A 203 0.24 -6.06 31.47
N ARG A 204 0.09 -5.97 32.78
CA ARG A 204 0.31 -4.72 33.52
C ARG A 204 1.80 -4.53 33.75
N ILE A 205 2.31 -3.34 33.45
CA ILE A 205 3.69 -2.97 33.75
C ILE A 205 3.76 -2.52 35.22
N LEU A 206 4.50 -3.26 36.04
CA LEU A 206 4.68 -2.94 37.44
C LEU A 206 5.85 -1.99 37.67
N LYS A 207 6.96 -2.17 36.91
CA LYS A 207 8.18 -1.37 37.01
C LYS A 207 8.97 -1.43 35.70
N ILE A 208 9.63 -0.32 35.38
CA ILE A 208 10.62 -0.22 34.28
C ILE A 208 11.94 0.26 34.86
N ASP A 209 12.98 -0.57 34.82
CA ASP A 209 14.34 -0.24 35.28
C ASP A 209 15.28 -0.02 34.10
N THR A 210 15.67 1.22 33.87
CA THR A 210 16.51 1.65 32.74
C THR A 210 17.95 1.97 33.12
N GLU A 211 18.34 1.88 34.39
CA GLU A 211 19.62 2.40 34.88
C GLU A 211 20.82 1.72 34.24
N LYS A 212 20.80 0.41 34.07
CA LYS A 212 21.88 -0.33 33.38
C LYS A 212 22.01 0.06 31.92
N ALA A 213 20.86 0.27 31.23
CA ALA A 213 20.85 0.69 29.83
C ALA A 213 21.40 2.11 29.67
N LYS A 214 21.04 3.04 30.57
CA LYS A 214 21.56 4.43 30.57
C LYS A 214 23.06 4.49 30.78
N ALA A 215 23.62 3.56 31.59
CA ALA A 215 25.05 3.51 31.90
C ALA A 215 25.88 2.76 30.85
N ALA A 216 25.26 2.18 29.81
CA ALA A 216 25.98 1.40 28.80
C ALA A 216 26.75 2.28 27.81
N ASP A 217 27.90 1.79 27.34
CA ASP A 217 28.76 2.50 26.42
C ASP A 217 28.03 2.84 25.10
N GLY A 218 28.19 4.10 24.64
CA GLY A 218 27.59 4.59 23.41
C GLY A 218 26.11 4.93 23.53
N ILE A 219 25.52 4.90 24.75
CA ILE A 219 24.14 5.33 24.98
C ILE A 219 24.09 6.82 25.35
N ILE A 220 23.18 7.54 24.67
CA ILE A 220 22.95 8.97 24.85
C ILE A 220 21.82 9.21 25.85
N ALA A 221 20.72 8.47 25.71
CA ALA A 221 19.55 8.57 26.55
C ALA A 221 18.66 7.32 26.48
N VAL A 222 17.86 7.12 27.53
CA VAL A 222 16.74 6.14 27.53
C VAL A 222 15.53 6.87 28.08
N PHE A 223 14.48 6.97 27.22
CA PHE A 223 13.24 7.64 27.54
C PHE A 223 12.12 6.62 27.82
N THR A 224 11.20 6.99 28.68
CA THR A 224 9.98 6.24 29.01
C THR A 224 8.78 7.18 28.86
N ALA A 225 7.58 6.68 29.11
CA ALA A 225 6.35 7.50 29.05
C ALA A 225 6.42 8.78 29.89
N LYS A 226 7.21 8.78 30.98
CA LYS A 226 7.41 9.94 31.87
C LYS A 226 8.15 11.13 31.22
N ASP A 227 8.90 10.84 30.17
CA ASP A 227 9.76 11.82 29.50
C ASP A 227 9.04 12.51 28.32
N ILE A 228 7.81 12.12 28.02
CA ILE A 228 7.01 12.70 26.93
C ILE A 228 6.51 14.07 27.37
N PRO A 229 6.88 15.17 26.64
CA PRO A 229 6.55 16.54 27.08
C PRO A 229 5.06 16.89 26.99
N GLY A 230 4.33 16.24 26.10
CA GLY A 230 2.91 16.51 25.83
C GLY A 230 2.02 15.31 26.08
N GLN A 231 1.22 14.94 25.10
CA GLN A 231 0.27 13.83 25.19
C GLN A 231 0.94 12.49 24.88
N ASN A 232 0.83 11.51 25.79
CA ASN A 232 1.33 10.16 25.55
C ASN A 232 0.35 9.33 24.68
N LYS A 233 -0.31 9.95 23.71
CA LYS A 233 -1.28 9.29 22.82
C LYS A 233 -1.12 9.80 21.41
N VAL A 234 -1.08 8.86 20.48
CA VAL A 234 -1.14 9.08 19.03
C VAL A 234 -2.33 8.32 18.45
N GLY A 235 -2.57 8.43 17.16
CA GLY A 235 -3.62 7.74 16.43
C GLY A 235 -4.29 8.65 15.41
N HIS A 236 -4.48 8.12 14.21
CA HIS A 236 -4.96 8.88 13.05
C HIS A 236 -6.33 9.55 13.27
N LEU A 237 -7.34 8.80 13.65
CA LEU A 237 -8.70 9.31 13.92
C LEU A 237 -9.05 9.34 15.41
N LYS A 238 -8.60 8.35 16.16
CA LYS A 238 -8.81 8.23 17.59
C LYS A 238 -7.47 8.15 18.29
N LYS A 239 -7.24 9.08 19.24
CA LYS A 239 -5.99 9.13 20.02
C LYS A 239 -6.02 8.08 21.12
N ASP A 240 -5.99 6.80 20.75
CA ASP A 240 -6.03 5.66 21.68
C ASP A 240 -4.74 4.84 21.75
N TRP A 241 -3.77 5.10 20.89
CA TRP A 241 -2.50 4.39 20.84
C TRP A 241 -1.45 5.08 21.71
N ASP A 242 -0.93 4.37 22.71
CA ASP A 242 0.10 4.93 23.58
C ASP A 242 1.44 5.06 22.83
N THR A 243 2.08 6.23 22.93
CA THR A 243 3.44 6.44 22.41
C THR A 243 4.44 5.50 23.10
N MET A 244 4.31 5.39 24.42
CA MET A 244 4.98 4.38 25.26
C MET A 244 4.06 4.01 26.43
N ILE A 245 4.00 2.72 26.77
CA ILE A 245 3.18 2.24 27.90
C ILE A 245 3.85 2.66 29.21
N ALA A 246 3.08 3.31 30.09
CA ALA A 246 3.57 3.77 31.40
C ALA A 246 3.56 2.65 32.46
N GLU A 247 4.36 2.82 33.53
CA GLU A 247 4.21 2.00 34.73
C GLU A 247 2.79 2.17 35.31
N GLY A 248 2.15 1.04 35.62
CA GLY A 248 0.75 0.95 36.08
C GLY A 248 -0.24 0.66 34.95
N ASP A 249 0.09 0.98 33.69
CA ASP A 249 -0.74 0.71 32.53
C ASP A 249 -0.53 -0.71 31.98
N CYS A 250 -1.42 -1.13 31.06
CA CYS A 250 -1.39 -2.46 30.45
C CYS A 250 -0.93 -2.35 28.99
N THR A 251 -0.07 -3.31 28.57
CA THR A 251 0.19 -3.57 27.16
C THR A 251 -1.09 -4.10 26.49
N ARG A 252 -1.25 -3.80 25.19
CA ARG A 252 -2.42 -4.23 24.40
C ARG A 252 -2.04 -5.15 23.25
N TYR A 253 -0.76 -5.14 22.82
CA TYR A 253 -0.18 -6.08 21.85
C TYR A 253 1.35 -6.07 21.96
N LEU A 254 2.01 -7.01 21.31
CA LEU A 254 3.47 -7.15 21.37
C LEU A 254 4.26 -5.99 20.75
N GLY A 255 3.63 -5.21 19.90
CA GLY A 255 4.25 -4.05 19.25
C GLY A 255 4.29 -2.78 20.10
N ASP A 256 3.66 -2.77 21.28
CA ASP A 256 3.67 -1.64 22.19
C ASP A 256 5.09 -1.26 22.60
N ALA A 257 5.42 0.04 22.53
CA ALA A 257 6.69 0.54 23.00
C ALA A 257 6.67 0.74 24.54
N ILE A 258 7.76 0.34 25.21
CA ILE A 258 7.93 0.47 26.67
C ILE A 258 8.95 1.57 26.99
N ALA A 259 10.05 1.60 26.25
CA ALA A 259 11.12 2.58 26.41
C ALA A 259 11.76 2.86 25.05
N LEU A 260 12.27 4.06 24.85
CA LEU A 260 13.01 4.48 23.66
C LEU A 260 14.48 4.68 24.00
N VAL A 261 15.36 3.84 23.45
CA VAL A 261 16.82 3.92 23.65
C VAL A 261 17.42 4.73 22.51
N VAL A 262 18.28 5.69 22.85
CA VAL A 262 19.03 6.54 21.92
C VAL A 262 20.52 6.33 22.13
N GLY A 263 21.27 6.08 21.06
CA GLY A 263 22.71 5.81 21.12
C GLY A 263 23.49 6.26 19.89
N GLU A 264 24.80 6.18 19.95
CA GLU A 264 25.73 6.58 18.88
C GLU A 264 25.69 5.63 17.68
N THR A 265 25.34 4.36 17.90
CA THR A 265 25.23 3.33 16.87
C THR A 265 24.00 2.46 17.09
N ALA A 266 23.47 1.87 16.03
CA ALA A 266 22.36 0.94 16.12
C ALA A 266 22.68 -0.28 16.98
N GLU A 267 23.93 -0.76 16.96
CA GLU A 267 24.39 -1.89 17.79
C GLU A 267 24.38 -1.56 19.27
N ALA A 268 24.87 -0.37 19.66
CA ALA A 268 24.84 0.08 21.05
C ALA A 268 23.38 0.16 21.55
N VAL A 269 22.48 0.69 20.73
CA VAL A 269 21.05 0.77 21.02
C VAL A 269 20.45 -0.62 21.25
N GLU A 270 20.68 -1.58 20.33
CA GLU A 270 20.16 -2.96 20.46
C GLU A 270 20.75 -3.69 21.69
N ALA A 271 22.05 -3.52 21.97
CA ALA A 271 22.66 -4.09 23.15
C ALA A 271 22.08 -3.51 24.45
N ALA A 272 21.82 -2.20 24.50
CA ALA A 272 21.26 -1.55 25.67
C ALA A 272 19.77 -1.89 25.90
N LYS A 273 18.98 -2.14 24.87
CA LYS A 273 17.60 -2.63 25.02
C LYS A 273 17.54 -3.89 25.88
N ALA A 274 18.48 -4.81 25.70
CA ALA A 274 18.58 -6.05 26.48
C ALA A 274 18.96 -5.84 27.97
N LEU A 275 19.41 -4.64 28.36
CA LEU A 275 19.73 -4.28 29.73
C LEU A 275 18.59 -3.64 30.51
N ILE A 276 17.50 -3.30 29.82
CA ILE A 276 16.28 -2.79 30.45
C ILE A 276 15.53 -3.95 31.09
N SER A 277 15.19 -3.83 32.36
CA SER A 277 14.35 -4.81 33.06
C SER A 277 12.92 -4.25 33.22
N VAL A 278 11.96 -5.07 32.87
CA VAL A 278 10.53 -4.72 33.02
C VAL A 278 9.85 -5.82 33.85
N ASP A 279 9.22 -5.42 34.93
CA ASP A 279 8.43 -6.31 35.78
C ASP A 279 6.98 -6.27 35.30
N TYR A 280 6.45 -7.43 34.93
CA TYR A 280 5.10 -7.58 34.41
C TYR A 280 4.19 -8.40 35.32
N GLU A 281 2.92 -8.03 35.37
CA GLU A 281 1.82 -8.91 35.78
C GLU A 281 1.11 -9.38 34.51
N GLU A 282 1.38 -10.65 34.14
CA GLU A 282 0.80 -11.24 32.93
C GLU A 282 -0.73 -11.40 33.07
N LEU A 283 -1.48 -11.03 32.04
CA LEU A 283 -2.93 -11.10 31.94
C LEU A 283 -3.34 -11.93 30.73
N THR A 284 -4.47 -12.63 30.82
CA THR A 284 -5.00 -13.41 29.69
C THR A 284 -5.38 -12.48 28.55
N PRO A 285 -4.82 -12.63 27.34
CA PRO A 285 -5.17 -11.83 26.20
C PRO A 285 -6.53 -12.23 25.60
N VAL A 286 -7.20 -11.29 24.94
CA VAL A 286 -8.38 -11.50 24.10
C VAL A 286 -7.92 -11.73 22.67
N SER A 287 -8.12 -12.93 22.14
CA SER A 287 -7.47 -13.39 20.91
C SER A 287 -8.32 -13.26 19.64
N ASN A 288 -9.60 -12.96 19.76
CA ASN A 288 -10.52 -12.82 18.63
C ASN A 288 -11.75 -12.00 18.99
N ALA A 289 -12.50 -11.56 17.96
CA ALA A 289 -13.68 -10.72 18.14
C ALA A 289 -14.78 -11.39 18.98
N TYR A 290 -14.94 -12.71 18.91
CA TYR A 290 -15.99 -13.43 19.67
C TYR A 290 -15.67 -13.47 21.17
N GLU A 291 -14.40 -13.64 21.54
CA GLU A 291 -13.98 -13.49 22.93
C GLU A 291 -14.21 -12.05 23.43
N ALA A 292 -13.95 -11.05 22.57
CA ALA A 292 -14.16 -9.64 22.91
C ALA A 292 -15.64 -9.27 23.09
N MET A 293 -16.56 -10.02 22.48
CA MET A 293 -18.01 -9.85 22.59
C MET A 293 -18.62 -10.47 23.86
N ALA A 294 -17.93 -11.36 24.56
CA ALA A 294 -18.45 -12.03 25.74
C ALA A 294 -18.76 -11.02 26.85
N GLU A 295 -19.85 -11.27 27.62
CA GLU A 295 -20.25 -10.35 28.67
C GLU A 295 -19.24 -10.21 29.81
N ASP A 296 -18.41 -11.23 30.02
CA ASP A 296 -17.32 -11.27 31.00
C ASP A 296 -15.95 -10.94 30.40
N ALA A 297 -15.91 -10.52 29.13
CA ALA A 297 -14.65 -10.13 28.46
C ALA A 297 -13.97 -8.95 29.19
N PRO A 298 -12.67 -9.02 29.42
CA PRO A 298 -11.96 -7.89 30.02
C PRO A 298 -12.02 -6.67 29.07
N MET A 299 -12.27 -5.49 29.64
CA MET A 299 -12.22 -4.24 28.88
C MET A 299 -10.78 -3.91 28.46
N LEU A 300 -10.56 -3.74 27.16
CA LEU A 300 -9.26 -3.39 26.60
C LEU A 300 -9.07 -1.88 26.47
N HIS A 301 -10.17 -1.14 26.28
CA HIS A 301 -10.18 0.32 26.19
C HIS A 301 -11.29 0.90 27.08
N GLU A 302 -11.15 2.18 27.44
CA GLU A 302 -12.22 2.92 28.07
C GLU A 302 -13.44 2.97 27.14
N GLY A 303 -14.59 2.49 27.62
CA GLY A 303 -15.82 2.36 26.84
C GLY A 303 -16.06 0.97 26.25
N GLY A 304 -15.18 -0.03 26.55
CA GLY A 304 -15.38 -1.43 26.19
C GLY A 304 -14.65 -1.87 24.91
N ASN A 305 -15.01 -3.05 24.41
CA ASN A 305 -14.31 -3.69 23.30
C ASN A 305 -14.94 -3.43 21.93
N LEU A 306 -16.14 -2.87 21.84
CA LEU A 306 -16.77 -2.49 20.58
C LEU A 306 -16.20 -1.14 20.11
N LEU A 307 -15.38 -1.17 19.04
CA LEU A 307 -14.87 0.05 18.39
C LEU A 307 -15.98 0.76 17.60
N ALA A 308 -16.72 0.01 16.78
CA ALA A 308 -17.71 0.56 15.87
C ALA A 308 -18.83 -0.43 15.54
N HIS A 309 -20.05 0.08 15.42
CA HIS A 309 -21.18 -0.58 14.78
C HIS A 309 -21.63 0.26 13.57
N LYS A 310 -21.85 -0.38 12.44
CA LYS A 310 -22.35 0.24 11.20
C LYS A 310 -23.57 -0.52 10.72
N HIS A 311 -24.69 0.17 10.64
CA HIS A 311 -25.93 -0.34 10.05
C HIS A 311 -26.20 0.42 8.74
N VAL A 312 -26.35 -0.30 7.65
CA VAL A 312 -26.64 0.27 6.32
C VAL A 312 -27.82 -0.51 5.73
N SER A 313 -28.92 0.17 5.44
CA SER A 313 -30.12 -0.47 4.92
C SER A 313 -30.89 0.41 3.95
N ARG A 314 -31.63 -0.24 3.04
CA ARG A 314 -32.60 0.40 2.16
C ARG A 314 -33.68 -0.61 1.77
N GLY A 315 -34.90 -0.13 1.59
CA GLY A 315 -36.05 -1.00 1.28
C GLY A 315 -36.40 -1.97 2.40
N GLY A 316 -36.83 -3.18 2.05
CA GLY A 316 -37.24 -4.21 2.99
C GLY A 316 -36.56 -5.57 2.66
N ALA A 317 -35.27 -5.72 2.99
CA ALA A 317 -34.47 -6.89 2.63
C ALA A 317 -35.12 -8.22 3.06
N ALA A 318 -35.51 -8.36 4.34
CA ALA A 318 -36.11 -9.59 4.85
C ALA A 318 -37.40 -10.00 4.10
N GLY A 319 -38.29 -9.03 3.84
CA GLY A 319 -39.52 -9.27 3.07
C GLY A 319 -39.27 -9.61 1.60
N ALA A 320 -38.27 -8.99 0.98
CA ALA A 320 -37.87 -9.27 -0.40
C ALA A 320 -37.25 -10.67 -0.54
N ILE A 321 -36.36 -11.04 0.38
CA ILE A 321 -35.71 -12.37 0.41
C ILE A 321 -36.79 -13.45 0.65
N ALA A 322 -37.72 -13.26 1.60
CA ALA A 322 -38.78 -14.22 1.87
C ALA A 322 -39.71 -14.49 0.66
N LYS A 323 -39.84 -13.53 -0.25
CA LYS A 323 -40.64 -13.65 -1.48
C LYS A 323 -39.83 -14.14 -2.67
N SER A 324 -38.52 -14.27 -2.54
CA SER A 324 -37.64 -14.72 -3.61
C SER A 324 -37.87 -16.18 -4.00
N LYS A 325 -37.75 -16.50 -5.27
CA LYS A 325 -37.85 -17.87 -5.78
C LYS A 325 -36.69 -18.74 -5.28
N TYR A 326 -35.48 -18.17 -5.27
CA TYR A 326 -34.26 -18.83 -4.82
C TYR A 326 -33.65 -18.02 -3.69
N VAL A 327 -33.28 -18.69 -2.61
CA VAL A 327 -32.59 -18.11 -1.46
C VAL A 327 -31.35 -18.95 -1.14
N LEU A 328 -30.25 -18.28 -0.88
CA LEU A 328 -29.01 -18.89 -0.38
C LEU A 328 -28.46 -18.12 0.83
N SER A 329 -27.87 -18.85 1.76
CA SER A 329 -27.07 -18.29 2.85
C SER A 329 -25.67 -18.91 2.84
N GLY A 330 -24.67 -18.17 3.27
CA GLY A 330 -23.30 -18.63 3.38
C GLY A 330 -22.51 -17.84 4.41
N LYS A 331 -21.53 -18.51 5.04
CA LYS A 331 -20.58 -17.90 5.99
C LYS A 331 -19.21 -17.88 5.33
N TYR A 332 -18.53 -16.73 5.39
CA TYR A 332 -17.24 -16.50 4.74
C TYR A 332 -16.26 -15.93 5.76
N THR A 333 -15.02 -16.38 5.68
CA THR A 333 -13.95 -15.92 6.58
C THR A 333 -12.74 -15.45 5.78
N THR A 334 -12.16 -14.33 6.20
CA THR A 334 -10.92 -13.81 5.63
C THR A 334 -9.88 -13.58 6.74
N PRO A 335 -8.57 -13.84 6.48
CA PRO A 335 -7.52 -13.76 7.50
C PRO A 335 -6.95 -12.36 7.69
N PHE A 336 -6.15 -12.18 8.75
CA PHE A 336 -5.12 -11.14 8.76
C PHE A 336 -4.16 -11.33 7.59
N THR A 337 -3.75 -10.25 6.92
CA THR A 337 -2.66 -10.26 5.95
C THR A 337 -1.77 -9.05 6.08
N GLU A 338 -0.53 -9.19 5.60
CA GLU A 338 0.56 -8.23 5.73
C GLU A 338 0.72 -7.42 4.44
N HIS A 339 0.89 -6.08 4.55
CA HIS A 339 1.16 -5.19 3.41
C HIS A 339 2.42 -5.59 2.65
N ALA A 340 3.44 -5.97 3.39
CA ALA A 340 4.73 -6.44 2.88
C ALA A 340 5.41 -5.43 1.94
N PHE A 341 5.24 -4.12 2.19
CA PHE A 341 6.02 -3.11 1.48
C PHE A 341 7.53 -3.35 1.68
N LEU A 342 8.34 -3.08 0.65
CA LEU A 342 9.76 -3.47 0.65
C LEU A 342 10.62 -2.59 1.56
N GLU A 343 10.27 -1.31 1.72
CA GLU A 343 10.93 -0.39 2.64
C GLU A 343 10.31 -0.53 4.04
N PRO A 344 11.05 -1.06 5.06
CA PRO A 344 10.61 -0.94 6.44
C PRO A 344 10.45 0.53 6.85
N GLU A 345 9.62 0.79 7.85
CA GLU A 345 9.37 2.14 8.35
C GLU A 345 10.66 2.78 8.84
N CYS A 346 10.91 3.99 8.40
CA CYS A 346 12.06 4.79 8.78
C CYS A 346 11.69 6.28 8.87
N ALA A 347 12.18 6.93 9.91
CA ALA A 347 12.13 8.39 10.04
C ALA A 347 13.48 8.92 10.51
N VAL A 348 13.84 10.11 10.01
CA VAL A 348 14.97 10.89 10.50
C VAL A 348 14.43 12.23 10.99
N ALA A 349 14.65 12.55 12.26
CA ALA A 349 14.26 13.84 12.82
C ALA A 349 15.49 14.67 13.21
N ILE A 350 15.40 15.98 13.01
CA ILE A 350 16.45 16.93 13.37
C ILE A 350 15.85 18.08 14.19
N PRO A 351 16.60 18.69 15.15
CA PRO A 351 16.20 19.93 15.76
C PRO A 351 16.05 21.03 14.69
N PHE A 352 14.95 21.78 14.73
CA PHE A 352 14.66 22.79 13.72
C PHE A 352 13.76 23.91 14.27
N ASN A 353 14.20 25.16 14.18
CA ASN A 353 13.44 26.37 14.54
C ASN A 353 12.75 26.31 15.93
N GLY A 354 13.42 25.73 16.93
CA GLY A 354 12.86 25.54 18.27
C GLY A 354 11.81 24.43 18.38
N GLY A 355 11.72 23.59 17.39
CA GLY A 355 10.96 22.36 17.32
C GLY A 355 11.73 21.30 16.56
N VAL A 356 11.09 20.56 15.65
CA VAL A 356 11.69 19.45 14.89
C VAL A 356 11.32 19.50 13.41
N LYS A 357 12.24 19.02 12.56
CA LYS A 357 11.96 18.64 11.19
C LYS A 357 12.08 17.12 11.08
N ILE A 358 11.04 16.49 10.51
CA ILE A 358 10.94 15.04 10.34
C ILE A 358 11.02 14.72 8.84
N TYR A 359 12.00 13.93 8.44
CA TYR A 359 12.04 13.28 7.15
C TYR A 359 11.36 11.91 7.30
N SER A 360 10.35 11.65 6.50
CA SER A 360 9.46 10.51 6.66
C SER A 360 9.28 9.70 5.36
N SER A 361 8.75 8.50 5.50
CA SER A 361 8.23 7.67 4.41
C SER A 361 6.80 7.26 4.73
N ASP A 362 5.87 8.23 4.79
CA ASP A 362 4.46 8.06 5.16
C ASP A 362 3.48 8.36 4.01
N GLN A 363 2.19 8.19 4.29
CA GLN A 363 1.09 8.49 3.36
C GLN A 363 0.50 9.88 3.56
N SER A 364 0.91 10.62 4.62
CA SER A 364 0.45 11.98 4.90
C SER A 364 1.41 12.75 5.81
N VAL A 365 2.04 13.78 5.26
CA VAL A 365 2.92 14.67 6.04
C VAL A 365 2.14 15.46 7.10
N TYR A 366 0.86 15.76 6.84
CA TYR A 366 0.02 16.49 7.78
C TYR A 366 -0.47 15.63 8.93
N ASP A 367 -0.81 14.34 8.68
CA ASP A 367 -1.20 13.45 9.78
C ASP A 367 0.00 13.20 10.71
N THR A 368 1.21 12.99 10.16
CA THR A 368 2.44 12.91 10.95
C THR A 368 2.66 14.19 11.79
N GLN A 369 2.40 15.38 11.23
CA GLN A 369 2.50 16.66 11.96
C GLN A 369 1.46 16.76 13.08
N HIS A 370 0.18 16.44 12.76
CA HIS A 370 -0.96 16.51 13.69
C HIS A 370 -0.85 15.53 14.87
N GLU A 371 -0.17 14.41 14.68
CA GLU A 371 0.04 13.43 15.73
C GLU A 371 1.29 13.74 16.57
N THR A 372 2.35 14.23 15.93
CA THR A 372 3.62 14.47 16.60
C THR A 372 3.63 15.77 17.41
N ALA A 373 3.00 16.84 16.95
CA ALA A 373 3.03 18.14 17.61
C ALA A 373 2.39 18.09 19.03
N PRO A 374 1.19 17.53 19.25
CA PRO A 374 0.62 17.39 20.60
C PRO A 374 1.43 16.47 21.51
N MET A 375 2.06 15.41 20.97
CA MET A 375 2.93 14.52 21.73
C MET A 375 4.17 15.24 22.25
N LEU A 376 4.74 16.17 21.48
CA LEU A 376 5.85 17.01 21.90
C LEU A 376 5.42 18.22 22.73
N GLY A 377 4.12 18.48 22.91
CA GLY A 377 3.61 19.70 23.55
C GLY A 377 3.93 20.98 22.76
N LEU A 378 4.09 20.88 21.45
CA LEU A 378 4.46 21.95 20.55
C LEU A 378 3.28 22.43 19.70
N PRO A 379 3.26 23.71 19.28
CA PRO A 379 2.35 24.17 18.25
C PRO A 379 2.74 23.56 16.88
N MET A 380 1.76 23.44 15.99
CA MET A 380 1.89 22.75 14.70
C MET A 380 3.05 23.27 13.83
N GLU A 381 3.22 24.59 13.78
CA GLU A 381 4.27 25.25 12.98
C GLU A 381 5.71 24.98 13.49
N LYS A 382 5.86 24.32 14.64
CA LYS A 382 7.16 23.88 15.17
C LYS A 382 7.52 22.45 14.76
N VAL A 383 6.60 21.74 14.10
CA VAL A 383 6.85 20.39 13.58
C VAL A 383 6.73 20.43 12.07
N TYR A 384 7.86 20.46 11.39
CA TYR A 384 7.92 20.40 9.93
C TYR A 384 8.11 18.96 9.46
N VAL A 385 7.34 18.51 8.47
CA VAL A 385 7.41 17.16 7.92
C VAL A 385 7.69 17.20 6.42
N GLU A 386 8.61 16.37 5.95
CA GLU A 386 8.97 16.22 4.54
C GLU A 386 9.10 14.74 4.17
N ASN A 387 8.34 14.29 3.18
CA ASN A 387 8.51 12.96 2.64
C ASN A 387 9.70 12.87 1.69
N LYS A 388 10.50 11.83 1.90
CA LYS A 388 11.45 11.31 0.90
C LYS A 388 10.71 10.36 -0.06
N LEU A 389 11.44 9.60 -0.89
CA LEU A 389 10.81 8.54 -1.66
C LEU A 389 10.23 7.49 -0.71
N VAL A 390 9.03 7.02 -1.00
CA VAL A 390 8.34 6.02 -0.19
C VAL A 390 8.38 4.67 -0.91
N GLY A 391 8.97 3.67 -0.24
CA GLY A 391 9.18 2.32 -0.79
C GLY A 391 7.96 1.39 -0.71
N GLY A 392 6.76 1.94 -0.97
CA GLY A 392 5.45 1.29 -0.88
C GLY A 392 4.76 1.61 0.45
N GLY A 393 3.42 1.59 0.45
CA GLY A 393 2.61 1.85 1.64
C GLY A 393 1.37 0.97 1.68
N PHE A 394 0.52 1.02 0.64
CA PHE A 394 -0.71 0.22 0.48
C PHE A 394 -1.75 0.43 1.60
N GLY A 395 -1.62 1.48 2.39
CA GLY A 395 -2.40 1.75 3.60
C GLY A 395 -1.62 1.55 4.90
N GLY A 396 -0.58 0.72 4.91
CA GLY A 396 0.20 0.38 6.12
C GLY A 396 1.13 1.49 6.64
N LYS A 397 1.21 2.63 5.94
CA LYS A 397 1.97 3.82 6.36
C LYS A 397 1.07 5.05 6.54
N GLU A 398 -0.22 4.84 6.83
CA GLU A 398 -1.15 5.93 7.20
C GLU A 398 -1.01 6.30 8.68
N ASP A 399 -0.89 5.31 9.56
CA ASP A 399 -0.59 5.55 10.99
C ASP A 399 0.89 5.87 11.21
N VAL A 400 1.19 6.70 12.22
CA VAL A 400 2.58 6.92 12.65
C VAL A 400 3.12 5.67 13.34
N SER A 401 4.34 5.27 13.01
CA SER A 401 4.98 4.08 13.57
C SER A 401 6.36 4.37 14.19
N VAL A 402 7.13 5.28 13.58
CA VAL A 402 8.48 5.66 13.99
C VAL A 402 8.70 7.17 14.01
N GLN A 403 7.86 7.94 13.35
CA GLN A 403 8.01 9.39 13.18
C GLN A 403 7.98 10.13 14.53
N HIS A 404 7.02 9.78 15.37
CA HIS A 404 6.86 10.33 16.72
C HIS A 404 8.04 9.96 17.63
N HIS A 405 8.57 8.74 17.55
CA HIS A 405 9.76 8.32 18.31
C HIS A 405 11.03 9.06 17.84
N ALA A 406 11.23 9.21 16.52
CA ALA A 406 12.37 9.97 16.00
C ALA A 406 12.29 11.44 16.40
N ALA A 407 11.10 12.04 16.34
CA ALA A 407 10.84 13.40 16.75
C ALA A 407 11.08 13.63 18.25
N LEU A 408 10.58 12.72 19.11
CA LEU A 408 10.80 12.76 20.56
C LEU A 408 12.30 12.71 20.90
N ALA A 409 13.00 11.74 20.31
CA ALA A 409 14.44 11.56 20.54
C ALA A 409 15.23 12.79 20.07
N ALA A 410 14.96 13.33 18.88
CA ALA A 410 15.65 14.51 18.37
C ALA A 410 15.37 15.77 19.20
N TYR A 411 14.10 15.96 19.62
CA TYR A 411 13.70 17.10 20.43
C TYR A 411 14.37 17.11 21.81
N LEU A 412 14.40 15.97 22.50
CA LEU A 412 14.94 15.86 23.86
C LEU A 412 16.47 15.81 23.89
N THR A 413 17.13 15.23 22.86
CA THR A 413 18.60 15.15 22.82
C THR A 413 19.26 16.36 22.15
N GLY A 414 18.52 17.12 21.38
CA GLY A 414 19.07 18.21 20.57
C GLY A 414 19.94 17.75 19.40
N ARG A 415 19.84 16.48 18.98
CA ARG A 415 20.66 15.86 17.92
C ARG A 415 19.79 15.34 16.77
N PRO A 416 20.32 15.21 15.55
CA PRO A 416 19.70 14.39 14.51
C PRO A 416 19.54 12.95 14.99
N VAL A 417 18.37 12.32 14.79
CA VAL A 417 18.11 10.94 15.21
C VAL A 417 17.40 10.17 14.09
N LYS A 418 17.89 8.98 13.77
CA LYS A 418 17.25 8.00 12.89
C LYS A 418 16.57 6.91 13.71
N VAL A 419 15.31 6.64 13.41
CA VAL A 419 14.57 5.45 13.88
C VAL A 419 14.18 4.63 12.65
N LYS A 420 14.63 3.39 12.61
CA LYS A 420 14.30 2.43 11.55
C LYS A 420 13.87 1.11 12.19
N LEU A 421 12.74 0.56 11.76
CA LEU A 421 12.34 -0.78 12.18
C LEU A 421 13.16 -1.84 11.43
N THR A 422 13.54 -2.90 12.13
CA THR A 422 13.91 -4.15 11.47
C THR A 422 12.70 -4.73 10.75
N ARG A 423 12.90 -5.65 9.81
CA ARG A 423 11.77 -6.29 9.13
C ARG A 423 10.85 -7.04 10.10
N ALA A 424 11.40 -7.69 11.11
CA ALA A 424 10.62 -8.36 12.15
C ALA A 424 9.76 -7.37 12.95
N GLU A 425 10.32 -6.23 13.36
CA GLU A 425 9.56 -5.15 14.01
C GLU A 425 8.51 -4.53 13.08
N SER A 426 8.84 -4.28 11.81
CA SER A 426 7.89 -3.78 10.81
C SER A 426 6.66 -4.67 10.71
N ILE A 427 6.85 -6.00 10.57
CA ILE A 427 5.75 -6.98 10.53
C ILE A 427 4.94 -6.98 11.84
N LEU A 428 5.57 -6.69 12.97
CA LEU A 428 4.91 -6.70 14.29
C LEU A 428 4.10 -5.42 14.53
N VAL A 429 4.63 -4.25 14.15
CA VAL A 429 4.19 -2.95 14.66
C VAL A 429 3.05 -2.35 13.85
N HIS A 430 3.17 -2.26 12.51
CA HIS A 430 2.16 -1.53 11.72
C HIS A 430 0.83 -2.28 11.58
N PRO A 431 -0.29 -1.58 11.34
CA PRO A 431 -1.61 -2.20 11.19
C PRO A 431 -1.68 -3.21 10.05
N LYS A 432 -2.55 -4.21 10.18
CA LYS A 432 -2.77 -5.30 9.22
C LYS A 432 -4.10 -5.14 8.47
N ARG A 433 -4.39 -6.01 7.48
CA ARG A 433 -5.74 -6.17 6.95
C ARG A 433 -6.64 -6.78 8.01
N HIS A 434 -7.82 -6.22 8.23
CA HIS A 434 -8.82 -6.79 9.12
C HIS A 434 -9.22 -8.20 8.71
N PRO A 435 -9.13 -9.20 9.55
CA PRO A 435 -9.87 -10.45 9.37
C PRO A 435 -11.35 -10.15 9.57
N MET A 436 -12.19 -10.81 8.79
CA MET A 436 -13.65 -10.64 8.87
C MET A 436 -14.34 -11.99 8.77
N ASP A 437 -15.29 -12.19 9.68
CA ASP A 437 -16.30 -13.24 9.57
C ASP A 437 -17.59 -12.61 9.07
N MET A 438 -18.15 -13.20 8.01
CA MET A 438 -19.25 -12.61 7.28
C MET A 438 -20.34 -13.65 7.02
N GLU A 439 -21.58 -13.31 7.33
CA GLU A 439 -22.75 -14.12 7.01
C GLU A 439 -23.62 -13.36 6.01
N PHE A 440 -23.86 -13.97 4.84
CA PHE A 440 -24.66 -13.38 3.77
C PHE A 440 -25.89 -14.22 3.48
N THR A 441 -27.02 -13.57 3.21
CA THR A 441 -28.24 -14.18 2.64
C THR A 441 -28.65 -13.39 1.41
N LEU A 442 -28.80 -14.09 0.29
CA LEU A 442 -29.15 -13.53 -1.02
C LEU A 442 -30.43 -14.17 -1.53
N GLY A 443 -31.39 -13.36 -1.99
CA GLY A 443 -32.62 -13.80 -2.66
C GLY A 443 -32.67 -13.32 -4.12
N CYS A 444 -33.04 -14.23 -5.05
CA CYS A 444 -33.27 -13.94 -6.47
C CYS A 444 -34.63 -14.50 -6.94
N ASP A 445 -35.15 -13.91 -8.04
CA ASP A 445 -36.29 -14.46 -8.73
C ASP A 445 -35.88 -15.65 -9.66
N GLU A 446 -36.82 -16.15 -10.44
CA GLU A 446 -36.61 -17.26 -11.39
C GLU A 446 -35.68 -16.94 -12.57
N ASN A 447 -35.43 -15.64 -12.85
CA ASN A 447 -34.55 -15.18 -13.92
C ASN A 447 -33.14 -14.79 -13.42
N GLY A 448 -32.90 -14.92 -12.11
CA GLY A 448 -31.63 -14.52 -11.50
C GLY A 448 -31.54 -13.03 -11.14
N VAL A 449 -32.65 -12.29 -11.17
CA VAL A 449 -32.69 -10.88 -10.74
C VAL A 449 -32.65 -10.83 -9.21
N ILE A 450 -31.69 -10.09 -8.64
CA ILE A 450 -31.52 -9.94 -7.20
C ILE A 450 -32.73 -9.20 -6.61
N GLN A 451 -33.37 -9.82 -5.64
CA GLN A 451 -34.51 -9.25 -4.92
C GLN A 451 -34.10 -8.61 -3.60
N GLY A 452 -33.11 -9.18 -2.92
CA GLY A 452 -32.62 -8.62 -1.66
C GLY A 452 -31.38 -9.33 -1.12
N VAL A 453 -30.63 -8.59 -0.31
CA VAL A 453 -29.42 -9.06 0.39
C VAL A 453 -29.46 -8.66 1.84
N LYS A 454 -29.12 -9.60 2.73
CA LYS A 454 -28.87 -9.34 4.15
C LYS A 454 -27.50 -9.87 4.52
N ALA A 455 -26.73 -9.10 5.32
CA ALA A 455 -25.43 -9.56 5.79
C ALA A 455 -25.10 -9.06 7.19
N THR A 456 -24.28 -9.85 7.88
CA THR A 456 -23.61 -9.48 9.13
C THR A 456 -22.10 -9.61 8.92
N VAL A 457 -21.35 -8.60 9.33
CA VAL A 457 -19.88 -8.53 9.22
C VAL A 457 -19.28 -8.31 10.59
N ILE A 458 -18.43 -9.23 11.05
CA ILE A 458 -17.69 -9.12 12.31
C ILE A 458 -16.22 -9.00 11.99
N ALA A 459 -15.61 -7.89 12.40
CA ALA A 459 -14.20 -7.58 12.15
C ALA A 459 -13.42 -7.54 13.47
N ASP A 460 -12.23 -8.14 13.47
CA ASP A 460 -11.23 -7.96 14.51
C ASP A 460 -10.33 -6.76 14.13
N THR A 461 -10.36 -5.69 14.94
CA THR A 461 -9.57 -4.49 14.69
C THR A 461 -8.23 -4.47 15.43
N GLY A 462 -7.93 -5.52 16.19
CA GLY A 462 -6.72 -5.61 17.00
C GLY A 462 -6.68 -4.61 18.16
N ALA A 463 -5.48 -4.28 18.59
CA ALA A 463 -5.24 -3.56 19.84
C ALA A 463 -5.67 -2.08 19.85
N TYR A 464 -5.72 -1.43 18.68
CA TYR A 464 -6.01 0.01 18.56
C TYR A 464 -6.94 0.32 17.40
N ALA A 465 -7.59 1.49 17.46
CA ALA A 465 -8.58 1.91 16.48
C ALA A 465 -8.01 2.05 15.06
N SER A 466 -6.82 2.63 14.91
CA SER A 466 -6.29 2.96 13.59
C SER A 466 -7.40 3.49 12.67
N LEU A 467 -7.66 2.83 11.54
CA LEU A 467 -8.78 3.11 10.63
C LEU A 467 -9.88 2.04 10.66
N GLY A 468 -10.00 1.26 11.75
CA GLY A 468 -10.95 0.15 11.86
C GLY A 468 -12.42 0.55 11.65
N GLY A 469 -12.84 1.68 12.20
CA GLY A 469 -14.21 2.21 11.99
C GLY A 469 -14.50 2.51 10.53
N PRO A 470 -13.70 3.34 9.83
CA PRO A 470 -13.83 3.60 8.38
C PRO A 470 -13.69 2.36 7.50
N VAL A 471 -12.81 1.41 7.82
CA VAL A 471 -12.69 0.14 7.08
C VAL A 471 -13.99 -0.66 7.16
N LEU A 472 -14.57 -0.80 8.36
CA LEU A 472 -15.86 -1.44 8.55
C LEU A 472 -16.96 -0.72 7.78
N GLU A 473 -16.99 0.61 7.81
CA GLU A 473 -17.97 1.41 7.08
C GLU A 473 -17.89 1.17 5.56
N ARG A 474 -16.70 1.09 4.99
CA ARG A 474 -16.52 0.76 3.57
C ARG A 474 -16.89 -0.69 3.27
N ALA A 475 -16.55 -1.62 4.14
CA ALA A 475 -17.00 -3.00 4.04
C ALA A 475 -18.52 -3.07 3.92
N CYS A 476 -19.25 -2.40 4.82
CA CYS A 476 -20.73 -2.40 4.84
C CYS A 476 -21.36 -1.66 3.65
N THR A 477 -20.86 -0.47 3.31
CA THR A 477 -21.44 0.36 2.24
C THR A 477 -21.26 -0.23 0.82
N HIS A 478 -20.27 -1.11 0.64
CA HIS A 478 -19.98 -1.77 -0.63
C HIS A 478 -20.39 -3.25 -0.67
N ALA A 479 -20.77 -3.85 0.45
CA ALA A 479 -21.10 -5.28 0.55
C ALA A 479 -22.25 -5.71 -0.36
N ALA A 480 -23.15 -4.78 -0.71
CA ALA A 480 -24.26 -5.02 -1.63
C ALA A 480 -23.83 -5.21 -3.10
N GLY A 481 -22.56 -4.94 -3.43
CA GLY A 481 -22.01 -5.05 -4.79
C GLY A 481 -22.52 -3.98 -5.76
N PRO A 482 -22.01 -3.98 -7.02
CA PRO A 482 -22.33 -2.99 -8.05
C PRO A 482 -23.60 -3.36 -8.84
N TYR A 483 -24.70 -3.70 -8.16
CA TYR A 483 -25.89 -4.27 -8.79
C TYR A 483 -27.12 -3.39 -8.61
N ASN A 484 -28.06 -3.51 -9.58
CA ASN A 484 -29.29 -2.71 -9.61
C ASN A 484 -30.42 -3.40 -8.83
N TYR A 485 -30.44 -3.23 -7.51
CA TYR A 485 -31.54 -3.63 -6.63
C TYR A 485 -31.59 -2.69 -5.41
N GLN A 486 -32.70 -2.70 -4.63
CA GLN A 486 -32.94 -1.67 -3.63
C GLN A 486 -33.18 -2.23 -2.22
N ASN A 487 -33.31 -3.55 -2.07
CA ASN A 487 -33.60 -4.15 -0.77
C ASN A 487 -32.35 -4.77 -0.18
N PHE A 488 -31.69 -4.08 0.75
CA PHE A 488 -30.55 -4.63 1.44
C PHE A 488 -30.50 -4.16 2.90
N GLU A 489 -29.88 -4.97 3.75
CA GLU A 489 -29.65 -4.71 5.18
C GLU A 489 -28.33 -5.33 5.58
N ILE A 490 -27.39 -4.50 6.05
CA ILE A 490 -26.05 -4.93 6.43
C ILE A 490 -25.70 -4.36 7.79
N ASP A 491 -25.33 -5.23 8.72
CA ASP A 491 -24.85 -4.91 10.05
C ASP A 491 -23.37 -5.28 10.16
N GLY A 492 -22.55 -4.32 10.55
CA GLY A 492 -21.13 -4.52 10.77
C GLY A 492 -20.68 -4.15 12.18
N TYR A 493 -19.77 -4.94 12.73
CA TYR A 493 -19.20 -4.75 14.07
C TYR A 493 -17.68 -4.89 14.01
N ALA A 494 -16.95 -3.96 14.62
CA ALA A 494 -15.51 -4.05 14.80
C ALA A 494 -15.16 -4.09 16.28
N TYR A 495 -14.41 -5.10 16.70
CA TYR A 495 -14.02 -5.30 18.09
C TYR A 495 -12.53 -5.18 18.29
N TYR A 496 -12.14 -4.54 19.40
CA TYR A 496 -10.77 -4.56 19.90
C TYR A 496 -10.38 -5.94 20.40
N THR A 497 -9.14 -6.35 20.17
CA THR A 497 -8.51 -7.57 20.69
C THR A 497 -7.07 -7.26 21.12
N ASN A 498 -6.33 -8.26 21.59
CA ASN A 498 -4.89 -8.11 21.83
C ASN A 498 -4.02 -8.55 20.63
N ASN A 499 -4.64 -8.75 19.49
CA ASN A 499 -3.93 -8.98 18.23
C ASN A 499 -3.23 -7.68 17.74
N PRO A 500 -2.25 -7.77 16.81
CA PRO A 500 -1.73 -6.58 16.15
C PRO A 500 -2.85 -5.71 15.59
N PRO A 501 -2.74 -4.38 15.65
CA PRO A 501 -3.77 -3.48 15.12
C PRO A 501 -4.12 -3.81 13.67
N ALA A 502 -5.37 -3.63 13.29
CA ALA A 502 -5.81 -3.67 11.91
C ALA A 502 -6.25 -2.27 11.46
N GLY A 503 -5.89 -1.91 10.22
CA GLY A 503 -6.12 -0.56 9.70
C GLY A 503 -6.34 -0.55 8.19
N ALA A 504 -5.92 0.53 7.55
CA ALA A 504 -5.99 0.66 6.11
C ALA A 504 -5.13 -0.40 5.41
N PHE A 505 -5.72 -1.10 4.46
CA PHE A 505 -5.01 -1.95 3.51
C PHE A 505 -5.74 -1.89 2.17
N ARG A 506 -5.03 -1.79 1.05
CA ARG A 506 -5.53 -1.68 -0.33
C ARG A 506 -6.85 -2.44 -0.54
N GLY A 507 -7.93 -1.74 -0.92
CA GLY A 507 -9.30 -2.26 -0.97
C GLY A 507 -10.17 -1.90 0.24
N PHE A 508 -9.57 -1.60 1.42
CA PHE A 508 -10.17 -0.94 2.58
C PHE A 508 -11.53 -1.55 3.02
N GLY A 509 -11.52 -2.86 3.33
CA GLY A 509 -12.73 -3.60 3.77
C GLY A 509 -13.57 -4.18 2.62
N VAL A 510 -13.54 -3.57 1.45
CA VAL A 510 -14.34 -4.01 0.29
C VAL A 510 -13.84 -5.33 -0.29
N THR A 511 -12.52 -5.60 -0.21
CA THR A 511 -11.94 -6.87 -0.69
C THR A 511 -12.55 -8.09 0.00
N GLN A 512 -12.78 -7.98 1.33
CA GLN A 512 -13.36 -9.04 2.15
C GLN A 512 -14.83 -9.27 1.80
N THR A 513 -15.66 -8.21 1.81
CA THR A 513 -17.10 -8.32 1.52
C THR A 513 -17.37 -8.67 0.05
N CYS A 514 -16.52 -8.25 -0.88
CA CYS A 514 -16.59 -8.64 -2.29
C CYS A 514 -16.37 -10.16 -2.43
N PHE A 515 -15.41 -10.77 -1.72
CA PHE A 515 -15.22 -12.22 -1.72
C PHE A 515 -16.51 -12.95 -1.35
N ALA A 516 -17.19 -12.52 -0.28
CA ALA A 516 -18.45 -13.13 0.16
C ALA A 516 -19.59 -12.93 -0.85
N MET A 517 -19.86 -11.69 -1.26
CA MET A 517 -20.98 -11.35 -2.15
C MET A 517 -20.84 -12.00 -3.52
N GLU A 518 -19.65 -11.93 -4.11
CA GLU A 518 -19.38 -12.48 -5.44
C GLU A 518 -19.41 -14.02 -5.44
N SER A 519 -18.92 -14.66 -4.37
CA SER A 519 -19.05 -16.11 -4.19
C SER A 519 -20.51 -16.53 -4.02
N MET A 520 -21.34 -15.74 -3.32
CA MET A 520 -22.78 -15.98 -3.23
C MET A 520 -23.47 -15.90 -4.57
N LEU A 521 -23.10 -14.94 -5.43
CA LEU A 521 -23.63 -14.80 -6.79
C LEU A 521 -23.26 -15.98 -7.68
N ASN A 522 -22.02 -16.46 -7.60
CA ASN A 522 -21.58 -17.65 -8.34
C ASN A 522 -22.43 -18.88 -7.95
N ARG A 523 -22.58 -19.12 -6.66
CA ARG A 523 -23.43 -20.23 -6.15
C ARG A 523 -24.90 -20.08 -6.54
N MET A 524 -25.41 -18.83 -6.56
CA MET A 524 -26.79 -18.55 -6.99
C MET A 524 -26.95 -18.83 -8.50
N ALA A 525 -25.98 -18.44 -9.32
CA ALA A 525 -26.01 -18.74 -10.77
C ALA A 525 -26.09 -20.27 -11.03
N HIS A 526 -25.24 -21.05 -10.34
CA HIS A 526 -25.27 -22.51 -10.42
C HIS A 526 -26.61 -23.10 -9.95
N LYS A 527 -27.18 -22.57 -8.85
CA LYS A 527 -28.47 -23.03 -8.31
C LYS A 527 -29.64 -22.77 -9.30
N ILE A 528 -29.61 -21.68 -10.03
CA ILE A 528 -30.62 -21.28 -11.02
C ILE A 528 -30.38 -22.00 -12.35
N GLY A 529 -29.14 -22.38 -12.66
CA GLY A 529 -28.73 -23.00 -13.92
C GLY A 529 -28.39 -22.00 -15.03
N ILE A 530 -27.90 -20.78 -14.65
CA ILE A 530 -27.39 -19.77 -15.59
C ILE A 530 -25.88 -19.57 -15.35
N SER A 531 -25.18 -18.95 -16.32
CA SER A 531 -23.75 -18.74 -16.15
C SER A 531 -23.47 -17.64 -15.10
N PRO A 532 -22.35 -17.73 -14.35
CA PRO A 532 -21.85 -16.66 -13.50
C PRO A 532 -21.66 -15.31 -14.20
N TRP A 533 -21.33 -15.30 -15.50
CA TRP A 533 -21.29 -14.08 -16.30
C TRP A 533 -22.70 -13.49 -16.48
N GLN A 534 -23.66 -14.37 -16.83
CA GLN A 534 -25.05 -13.95 -17.14
C GLN A 534 -25.76 -13.33 -15.93
N ILE A 535 -25.65 -13.92 -14.73
CA ILE A 535 -26.28 -13.36 -13.53
C ILE A 535 -25.75 -11.95 -13.22
N ARG A 536 -24.46 -11.72 -13.45
CA ARG A 536 -23.84 -10.39 -13.28
C ARG A 536 -24.34 -9.42 -14.33
N TYR A 537 -24.40 -9.80 -15.59
CA TYR A 537 -24.84 -8.94 -16.68
C TYR A 537 -26.29 -8.49 -16.55
N ILE A 538 -27.18 -9.39 -16.10
CA ILE A 538 -28.60 -9.11 -15.81
C ILE A 538 -28.72 -8.03 -14.72
N ASN A 539 -27.94 -8.17 -13.64
CA ASN A 539 -28.03 -7.31 -12.46
C ASN A 539 -27.10 -6.09 -12.49
N ALA A 540 -26.14 -6.01 -13.42
CA ALA A 540 -25.15 -4.95 -13.47
C ALA A 540 -25.79 -3.56 -13.44
N ILE A 541 -25.26 -2.69 -12.59
CA ILE A 541 -25.65 -1.26 -12.57
C ILE A 541 -25.30 -0.59 -13.90
N ARG A 542 -26.16 0.30 -14.36
CA ARG A 542 -25.98 1.09 -15.60
C ARG A 542 -26.26 2.56 -15.33
N PRO A 543 -25.75 3.49 -16.18
CA PRO A 543 -26.03 4.92 -16.04
C PRO A 543 -27.51 5.23 -15.86
N GLY A 544 -27.84 6.10 -14.90
CA GLY A 544 -29.20 6.52 -14.57
C GLY A 544 -29.97 5.57 -13.64
N GLN A 545 -29.48 4.35 -13.40
CA GLN A 545 -30.03 3.44 -12.41
C GLN A 545 -29.55 3.81 -11.00
N VAL A 546 -30.15 3.19 -9.99
CA VAL A 546 -29.86 3.51 -8.57
C VAL A 546 -29.12 2.36 -7.92
N LEU A 547 -27.93 2.66 -7.40
CA LEU A 547 -27.13 1.71 -6.59
C LEU A 547 -27.88 1.32 -5.30
N PRO A 548 -27.56 0.18 -4.69
CA PRO A 548 -28.20 -0.23 -3.42
C PRO A 548 -28.14 0.86 -2.35
N ASN A 549 -27.04 1.61 -2.23
CA ASN A 549 -26.87 2.72 -1.28
C ASN A 549 -27.71 3.98 -1.63
N GLY A 550 -28.47 3.97 -2.71
CA GLY A 550 -29.36 5.06 -3.15
C GLY A 550 -28.74 6.06 -4.10
N GLN A 551 -27.44 6.03 -4.37
CA GLN A 551 -26.79 6.93 -5.31
C GLN A 551 -27.18 6.58 -6.74
N ILE A 552 -27.54 7.62 -7.51
CA ILE A 552 -27.78 7.46 -8.94
C ILE A 552 -26.44 7.24 -9.64
N ALA A 553 -26.33 6.16 -10.39
CA ALA A 553 -25.18 5.86 -11.22
C ALA A 553 -25.03 6.90 -12.33
N ASP A 554 -23.90 7.58 -12.37
CA ASP A 554 -23.61 8.63 -13.34
C ASP A 554 -23.25 8.06 -14.72
N ALA A 555 -23.03 8.97 -15.69
CA ALA A 555 -22.70 8.58 -17.06
C ALA A 555 -21.36 7.80 -17.19
N SER A 556 -20.45 7.92 -16.20
CA SER A 556 -19.16 7.21 -16.20
C SER A 556 -19.26 5.75 -15.69
N THR A 557 -20.47 5.26 -15.37
CA THR A 557 -20.67 3.91 -14.84
C THR A 557 -20.45 2.86 -15.94
N GLY A 558 -19.28 2.20 -15.93
CA GLY A 558 -18.80 1.30 -16.98
C GLY A 558 -18.78 -0.19 -16.62
N LEU A 559 -19.60 -0.66 -15.64
CA LEU A 559 -19.58 -2.06 -15.23
C LEU A 559 -20.00 -3.01 -16.38
N ALA A 560 -21.03 -2.66 -17.16
CA ALA A 560 -21.49 -3.48 -18.28
C ALA A 560 -20.35 -3.64 -19.31
N GLU A 561 -19.63 -2.58 -19.62
CA GLU A 561 -18.51 -2.58 -20.56
C GLU A 561 -17.33 -3.42 -20.04
N THR A 562 -17.07 -3.43 -18.73
CA THR A 562 -16.04 -4.33 -18.16
C THR A 562 -16.45 -5.80 -18.27
N LEU A 563 -17.73 -6.13 -18.09
CA LEU A 563 -18.28 -7.48 -18.27
C LEU A 563 -18.19 -7.95 -19.72
N GLU A 564 -18.54 -7.08 -20.67
CA GLU A 564 -18.47 -7.36 -22.11
C GLU A 564 -17.02 -7.60 -22.56
N ALA A 565 -16.07 -6.79 -22.05
CA ALA A 565 -14.66 -6.87 -22.41
C ALA A 565 -13.98 -8.22 -22.02
N VAL A 566 -14.50 -8.92 -21.01
CA VAL A 566 -13.92 -10.19 -20.54
C VAL A 566 -14.74 -11.41 -20.93
N LYS A 567 -15.86 -11.24 -21.66
CA LYS A 567 -16.82 -12.29 -21.95
C LYS A 567 -16.18 -13.48 -22.68
N ASP A 568 -15.48 -13.23 -23.77
CA ASP A 568 -14.85 -14.27 -24.58
C ASP A 568 -13.79 -15.03 -23.75
N ALA A 569 -12.96 -14.35 -22.99
CA ALA A 569 -11.97 -14.98 -22.12
C ALA A 569 -12.62 -15.88 -21.05
N TYR A 570 -13.81 -15.54 -20.58
CA TYR A 570 -14.58 -16.36 -19.65
C TYR A 570 -15.22 -17.58 -20.33
N GLU A 571 -15.84 -17.38 -21.49
CA GLU A 571 -16.60 -18.44 -22.21
C GLU A 571 -15.69 -19.47 -22.90
N ASP A 572 -14.50 -19.04 -23.40
CA ASP A 572 -13.58 -19.90 -24.14
C ASP A 572 -12.72 -20.79 -23.21
N ALA A 573 -12.55 -20.42 -21.94
CA ALA A 573 -11.70 -21.13 -21.01
C ALA A 573 -12.47 -22.25 -20.28
N LYS A 574 -11.89 -23.44 -20.22
CA LYS A 574 -12.51 -24.62 -19.59
C LYS A 574 -12.74 -24.47 -18.09
N TYR A 575 -11.79 -23.88 -17.39
CA TYR A 575 -11.84 -23.64 -15.94
C TYR A 575 -11.66 -22.15 -15.69
N ALA A 576 -12.70 -21.38 -15.90
CA ALA A 576 -12.73 -19.94 -15.64
C ALA A 576 -13.65 -19.60 -14.48
N GLY A 577 -13.30 -18.54 -13.75
CA GLY A 577 -14.16 -17.93 -12.75
C GLY A 577 -14.19 -16.42 -12.93
N ILE A 578 -15.29 -15.79 -12.58
CA ILE A 578 -15.56 -14.37 -12.81
C ILE A 578 -16.05 -13.67 -11.54
N ALA A 579 -15.65 -12.43 -11.33
CA ALA A 579 -16.15 -11.57 -10.27
C ALA A 579 -16.12 -10.10 -10.69
N CYS A 580 -17.08 -9.32 -10.15
CA CYS A 580 -17.17 -7.87 -10.33
C CYS A 580 -16.85 -7.11 -9.04
N ALA A 581 -16.50 -5.85 -9.16
CA ALA A 581 -16.37 -4.94 -8.02
C ALA A 581 -16.73 -3.51 -8.39
N MET A 582 -17.09 -2.73 -7.38
CA MET A 582 -17.04 -1.27 -7.40
C MET A 582 -16.18 -0.78 -6.25
N LYS A 583 -15.53 0.36 -6.44
CA LYS A 583 -14.79 1.03 -5.37
C LYS A 583 -14.82 2.53 -5.55
N ASN A 584 -15.06 3.24 -4.46
CA ASN A 584 -15.00 4.70 -4.45
C ASN A 584 -13.63 5.24 -4.82
N ALA A 585 -13.61 6.37 -5.54
CA ALA A 585 -12.50 7.29 -5.64
C ALA A 585 -12.84 8.55 -4.83
N GLY A 586 -12.02 8.85 -3.81
CA GLY A 586 -12.35 9.87 -2.80
C GLY A 586 -12.85 9.30 -1.48
N VAL A 587 -12.88 10.12 -0.43
CA VAL A 587 -13.26 9.72 0.93
C VAL A 587 -14.76 9.46 1.05
N GLY A 588 -15.61 10.40 0.62
CA GLY A 588 -17.07 10.25 0.59
C GLY A 588 -17.77 10.27 1.94
N VAL A 589 -19.01 9.81 1.96
CA VAL A 589 -19.91 9.65 3.13
C VAL A 589 -20.00 10.89 4.01
N GLY A 590 -20.03 12.08 3.39
CA GLY A 590 -20.15 13.37 4.09
C GLY A 590 -18.87 13.90 4.73
N LEU A 591 -17.76 13.16 4.63
CA LEU A 591 -16.47 13.63 5.14
C LEU A 591 -15.87 14.66 4.16
N PRO A 592 -15.20 15.71 4.68
CA PRO A 592 -14.50 16.66 3.83
C PRO A 592 -13.38 15.94 3.04
N ASP A 593 -13.40 16.10 1.72
CA ASP A 593 -12.39 15.54 0.84
C ASP A 593 -11.84 16.65 -0.06
N THR A 594 -10.74 17.26 0.40
CA THR A 594 -10.18 18.47 -0.20
C THR A 594 -8.84 18.18 -0.85
N GLY A 595 -8.70 18.57 -2.12
CA GLY A 595 -7.42 18.65 -2.81
C GLY A 595 -6.95 20.10 -2.89
N ARG A 596 -5.66 20.34 -2.70
CA ARG A 596 -5.03 21.65 -2.80
C ARG A 596 -3.69 21.58 -3.52
N VAL A 597 -3.47 22.51 -4.43
CA VAL A 597 -2.22 22.63 -5.18
C VAL A 597 -1.86 24.10 -5.31
N ARG A 598 -0.59 24.42 -5.12
CA ARG A 598 0.02 25.70 -5.43
C ARG A 598 1.00 25.53 -6.57
N LEU A 599 0.84 26.35 -7.62
CA LEU A 599 1.83 26.50 -8.70
C LEU A 599 2.66 27.73 -8.43
N LYS A 600 3.95 27.57 -8.21
CA LYS A 600 4.89 28.67 -7.95
C LYS A 600 5.92 28.79 -9.06
N ILE A 601 6.11 30.01 -9.55
CA ILE A 601 7.11 30.27 -10.59
C ILE A 601 8.45 30.53 -9.91
N ARG A 602 9.44 29.68 -10.23
CA ARG A 602 10.82 29.80 -9.75
C ARG A 602 11.81 29.46 -10.85
N ARG A 603 12.78 30.33 -11.10
CA ARG A 603 13.81 30.15 -12.14
C ARG A 603 13.20 29.87 -13.51
N GLY A 604 12.13 30.61 -13.86
CA GLY A 604 11.43 30.44 -15.12
C GLY A 604 10.72 29.11 -15.30
N LYS A 605 10.43 28.35 -14.21
CA LYS A 605 9.71 27.07 -14.23
C LYS A 605 8.51 27.09 -13.30
N VAL A 606 7.52 26.27 -13.62
CA VAL A 606 6.32 26.02 -12.80
C VAL A 606 6.63 24.91 -11.80
N HIS A 607 6.65 25.24 -10.52
CA HIS A 607 6.80 24.27 -9.42
C HIS A 607 5.43 23.88 -8.87
N ILE A 608 5.11 22.60 -8.91
CA ILE A 608 3.91 22.03 -8.34
C ILE A 608 4.19 21.70 -6.86
N GLU A 609 3.47 22.34 -5.95
CA GLU A 609 3.56 22.16 -4.50
C GLU A 609 2.23 21.65 -3.95
N THR A 610 2.26 20.52 -3.23
CA THR A 610 1.10 19.89 -2.58
C THR A 610 1.56 19.04 -1.40
N GLY A 611 0.75 18.96 -0.35
CA GLY A 611 0.98 18.06 0.78
C GLY A 611 0.63 16.58 0.49
N ALA A 612 0.07 16.28 -0.69
CA ALA A 612 -0.27 14.90 -1.07
C ALA A 612 0.98 14.04 -1.27
N SER A 613 1.05 12.88 -0.61
CA SER A 613 2.20 11.97 -0.65
C SER A 613 2.20 11.07 -1.88
N CYS A 614 3.38 10.93 -2.51
CA CYS A 614 3.61 9.92 -3.55
C CYS A 614 4.25 8.67 -2.93
N ILE A 615 3.46 7.62 -2.70
CA ILE A 615 3.90 6.36 -2.07
C ILE A 615 4.43 5.30 -3.06
N GLY A 616 4.69 5.72 -4.31
CA GLY A 616 5.14 4.87 -5.39
C GLY A 616 4.16 4.76 -6.58
N GLN A 617 2.89 5.17 -6.41
CA GLN A 617 1.84 5.08 -7.42
C GLN A 617 2.01 6.05 -8.60
N GLY A 618 2.83 7.11 -8.47
CA GLY A 618 3.14 8.00 -9.58
C GLY A 618 2.41 9.34 -9.57
N LEU A 619 1.95 9.82 -8.43
CA LEU A 619 1.23 11.10 -8.31
C LEU A 619 1.97 12.26 -8.99
N GLY A 620 3.27 12.42 -8.74
CA GLY A 620 4.05 13.51 -9.35
C GLY A 620 4.03 13.49 -10.89
N THR A 621 4.09 12.31 -11.50
CA THR A 621 4.00 12.14 -12.96
C THR A 621 2.64 12.58 -13.49
N VAL A 622 1.55 12.14 -12.83
CA VAL A 622 0.17 12.50 -13.18
C VAL A 622 -0.05 14.01 -13.07
N LEU A 623 0.41 14.64 -11.98
CA LEU A 623 0.26 16.10 -11.80
C LEU A 623 1.05 16.87 -12.85
N VAL A 624 2.23 16.41 -13.22
CA VAL A 624 3.00 17.04 -14.32
C VAL A 624 2.27 16.90 -15.65
N GLN A 625 1.68 15.73 -15.97
CA GLN A 625 0.87 15.56 -17.18
C GLN A 625 -0.32 16.54 -17.20
N TYR A 626 -1.06 16.69 -16.10
CA TYR A 626 -2.15 17.67 -16.01
C TYR A 626 -1.66 19.09 -16.28
N VAL A 627 -0.56 19.52 -15.64
CA VAL A 627 -0.07 20.89 -15.74
C VAL A 627 0.54 21.17 -17.12
N THR A 628 1.34 20.25 -17.68
CA THR A 628 1.91 20.40 -19.03
C THR A 628 0.84 20.44 -20.09
N ASP A 629 -0.15 19.56 -20.01
CA ASP A 629 -1.24 19.49 -20.98
C ASP A 629 -2.16 20.72 -20.88
N GLU A 630 -2.54 21.18 -19.67
CA GLU A 630 -3.42 22.33 -19.50
C GLU A 630 -2.77 23.65 -19.94
N LEU A 631 -1.47 23.84 -19.61
CA LEU A 631 -0.73 25.06 -19.92
C LEU A 631 -0.04 25.03 -21.28
N LYS A 632 0.01 23.87 -21.95
CA LYS A 632 0.75 23.64 -23.20
C LYS A 632 2.24 24.01 -23.08
N LEU A 633 2.81 23.70 -21.95
CA LEU A 633 4.23 23.92 -21.66
C LEU A 633 5.06 22.66 -21.98
N PRO A 634 6.35 22.83 -22.34
CA PRO A 634 7.24 21.69 -22.47
C PRO A 634 7.47 21.04 -21.10
N ARG A 635 7.76 19.73 -21.09
CA ARG A 635 7.98 18.94 -19.87
C ARG A 635 9.01 19.56 -18.91
N GLU A 636 10.09 20.10 -19.44
CA GLU A 636 11.22 20.67 -18.70
C GLU A 636 10.85 21.97 -17.97
N ALA A 637 9.78 22.62 -18.38
CA ALA A 637 9.27 23.83 -17.73
C ALA A 637 8.45 23.54 -16.46
N VAL A 638 8.11 22.27 -16.18
CA VAL A 638 7.29 21.88 -15.04
C VAL A 638 8.06 20.98 -14.07
N VAL A 639 8.07 21.31 -12.79
CA VAL A 639 8.80 20.58 -11.74
C VAL A 639 7.84 20.15 -10.65
N TYR A 640 7.89 18.88 -10.23
CA TYR A 640 7.19 18.38 -9.06
C TYR A 640 8.13 18.43 -7.83
N GLY A 641 7.72 19.12 -6.78
CA GLY A 641 8.56 19.43 -5.61
C GLY A 641 8.54 18.39 -4.50
N GLY A 642 7.79 17.28 -4.64
CA GLY A 642 7.57 16.34 -3.54
C GLY A 642 6.49 16.82 -2.57
N SER A 643 6.39 16.15 -1.40
CA SER A 643 5.38 16.43 -0.38
C SER A 643 6.02 16.90 0.92
N ASN A 644 5.53 18.01 1.47
CA ASN A 644 5.97 18.56 2.75
C ASN A 644 4.87 19.41 3.41
N SER A 645 5.02 19.76 4.69
CA SER A 645 4.03 20.50 5.47
C SER A 645 4.06 22.04 5.25
N ASP A 646 4.91 22.57 4.36
CA ASP A 646 4.83 23.95 3.87
C ASP A 646 3.99 24.06 2.58
N SER A 647 3.72 22.95 1.94
CA SER A 647 2.86 22.86 0.76
C SER A 647 1.39 22.77 1.19
N PRO A 648 0.42 23.21 0.36
CA PRO A 648 -0.99 23.15 0.75
C PRO A 648 -1.44 21.73 1.12
N ASP A 649 -2.13 21.60 2.26
CA ASP A 649 -2.68 20.33 2.73
C ASP A 649 -3.70 19.78 1.70
N SER A 650 -3.40 18.62 1.14
CA SER A 650 -4.25 17.96 0.14
C SER A 650 -4.72 16.56 0.62
N GLY A 651 -4.71 16.35 1.93
CA GLY A 651 -5.17 15.14 2.60
C GLY A 651 -4.30 13.90 2.36
N THR A 652 -4.59 12.87 3.12
CA THR A 652 -3.89 11.57 3.10
C THR A 652 -3.99 10.89 1.74
N THR A 653 -2.93 10.24 1.30
CA THR A 653 -2.96 9.36 0.12
C THR A 653 -3.60 8.02 0.49
N SER A 654 -4.91 7.98 0.39
CA SER A 654 -5.82 6.89 0.71
C SER A 654 -7.04 6.95 -0.23
N GLY A 655 -7.93 5.94 -0.22
CA GLY A 655 -9.23 5.99 -0.90
C GLY A 655 -9.17 6.25 -2.41
N SER A 656 -8.07 5.94 -3.09
CA SER A 656 -7.86 6.16 -4.54
C SER A 656 -8.10 7.61 -5.00
N ARG A 657 -7.91 8.61 -4.10
CA ARG A 657 -8.39 10.00 -4.28
C ARG A 657 -7.48 10.91 -5.10
N GLN A 658 -6.16 10.65 -5.13
CA GLN A 658 -5.21 11.69 -5.55
C GLN A 658 -5.34 12.11 -7.03
N THR A 659 -5.57 11.17 -7.96
CA THR A 659 -5.73 11.49 -9.38
C THR A 659 -6.94 12.39 -9.63
N LEU A 660 -8.07 12.13 -8.95
CA LEU A 660 -9.32 12.89 -9.09
C LEU A 660 -9.26 14.19 -8.28
N ILE A 661 -9.03 14.09 -6.98
CA ILE A 661 -9.20 15.20 -6.04
C ILE A 661 -8.04 16.21 -6.15
N THR A 662 -6.79 15.76 -6.00
CA THR A 662 -5.61 16.62 -6.13
C THR A 662 -5.37 17.00 -7.58
N GLY A 663 -5.69 16.10 -8.56
CA GLY A 663 -5.64 16.42 -9.99
C GLY A 663 -6.55 17.55 -10.39
N GLU A 664 -7.80 17.57 -9.92
CA GLU A 664 -8.74 18.68 -10.15
C GLU A 664 -8.25 20.00 -9.54
N ALA A 665 -7.66 19.94 -8.32
CA ALA A 665 -7.06 21.12 -7.71
C ALA A 665 -5.89 21.67 -8.54
N ALA A 666 -5.06 20.78 -9.12
CA ALA A 666 -3.98 21.21 -10.02
C ALA A 666 -4.50 21.91 -11.29
N LEU A 667 -5.55 21.37 -11.90
CA LEU A 667 -6.21 21.99 -13.07
C LEU A 667 -6.80 23.36 -12.72
N ARG A 668 -7.37 23.52 -11.53
CA ARG A 668 -7.87 24.83 -11.06
C ARG A 668 -6.76 25.84 -10.84
N ALA A 669 -5.63 25.41 -10.28
CA ALA A 669 -4.45 26.27 -10.15
C ALA A 669 -3.92 26.73 -11.53
N CYS A 670 -3.99 25.86 -12.53
CA CYS A 670 -3.62 26.19 -13.91
C CYS A 670 -4.46 27.31 -14.52
N GLN A 671 -5.74 27.47 -14.14
CA GLN A 671 -6.62 28.49 -14.73
C GLN A 671 -6.07 29.91 -14.54
N GLY A 672 -5.62 30.24 -13.33
CA GLY A 672 -5.03 31.55 -13.05
C GLY A 672 -3.69 31.77 -13.77
N LEU A 673 -2.83 30.75 -13.79
CA LEU A 673 -1.55 30.82 -14.48
C LEU A 673 -1.72 30.91 -16.01
N LYS A 674 -2.68 30.19 -16.57
CA LYS A 674 -3.00 30.21 -18.01
C LYS A 674 -3.42 31.60 -18.47
N ALA A 675 -4.24 32.29 -17.67
CA ALA A 675 -4.62 33.69 -17.93
C ALA A 675 -3.41 34.63 -17.90
N ALA A 676 -2.52 34.46 -16.93
CA ALA A 676 -1.29 35.25 -16.82
C ALA A 676 -0.30 34.98 -17.98
N LEU A 677 -0.17 33.75 -18.44
CA LEU A 677 0.68 33.37 -19.57
C LEU A 677 0.21 33.89 -20.93
N ALA A 678 -1.04 34.36 -21.02
CA ALA A 678 -1.53 35.03 -22.23
C ALA A 678 -0.88 36.41 -22.43
N GLU A 679 -0.39 37.06 -21.36
CA GLU A 679 0.18 38.42 -21.36
C GLU A 679 1.66 38.45 -20.96
N HIS A 680 2.17 37.44 -20.26
CA HIS A 680 3.48 37.41 -19.66
C HIS A 680 4.20 36.08 -19.94
N SER A 681 5.53 36.12 -20.05
CA SER A 681 6.37 34.91 -20.03
C SER A 681 6.56 34.37 -18.62
N LEU A 682 6.98 33.11 -18.48
CA LEU A 682 7.30 32.53 -17.16
C LEU A 682 8.35 33.33 -16.39
N SER A 683 9.33 33.91 -17.09
CA SER A 683 10.36 34.72 -16.44
C SER A 683 9.82 36.05 -15.87
N GLU A 684 8.82 36.65 -16.49
CA GLU A 684 8.14 37.86 -15.98
C GLU A 684 7.21 37.56 -14.79
N LEU A 685 6.79 36.31 -14.67
CA LEU A 685 5.96 35.83 -13.56
C LEU A 685 6.78 35.30 -12.38
N GLU A 686 8.10 35.46 -12.37
CA GLU A 686 8.98 34.97 -11.30
C GLU A 686 8.48 35.36 -9.90
N GLY A 687 8.44 34.36 -9.01
CA GLY A 687 7.96 34.49 -7.63
C GLY A 687 6.44 34.51 -7.45
N ARG A 688 5.65 34.58 -8.54
CA ARG A 688 4.19 34.51 -8.44
C ARG A 688 3.69 33.12 -8.09
N GLU A 689 2.54 33.08 -7.41
CA GLU A 689 1.88 31.85 -6.97
C GLU A 689 0.44 31.82 -7.46
N TYR A 690 -0.02 30.62 -7.86
CA TYR A 690 -1.38 30.36 -8.30
C TYR A 690 -1.93 29.18 -7.53
N TYR A 691 -3.07 29.35 -6.88
CA TYR A 691 -3.67 28.39 -5.98
C TYR A 691 -4.91 27.74 -6.58
N GLY A 692 -5.05 26.45 -6.39
CA GLY A 692 -6.25 25.69 -6.76
C GLY A 692 -6.71 24.82 -5.61
N GLU A 693 -8.02 24.80 -5.38
CA GLU A 693 -8.68 23.96 -4.39
C GLU A 693 -9.89 23.29 -4.99
N TYR A 694 -10.07 22.00 -4.67
CA TYR A 694 -11.28 21.26 -4.96
C TYR A 694 -11.77 20.54 -3.70
N LEU A 695 -12.97 20.88 -3.26
CA LEU A 695 -13.71 20.18 -2.20
C LEU A 695 -14.77 19.30 -2.84
N ALA A 696 -14.63 18.00 -2.72
CA ALA A 696 -15.64 17.04 -3.10
C ALA A 696 -16.78 17.03 -2.08
N LYS A 697 -18.00 17.24 -2.55
CA LYS A 697 -19.20 17.29 -1.69
C LYS A 697 -19.95 15.97 -1.80
N THR A 698 -20.15 15.31 -0.66
CA THR A 698 -20.91 14.05 -0.54
C THR A 698 -21.89 14.14 0.62
N ASP A 699 -22.85 13.24 0.66
CA ASP A 699 -23.84 13.17 1.74
C ASP A 699 -23.39 12.18 2.82
N PRO A 700 -23.69 12.43 4.10
CA PRO A 700 -23.32 11.52 5.19
C PRO A 700 -24.06 10.19 5.09
N LEU A 701 -23.47 9.16 5.67
CA LEU A 701 -24.13 7.88 5.86
C LEU A 701 -25.43 8.08 6.68
N GLY A 702 -26.53 7.47 6.21
CA GLY A 702 -27.85 7.65 6.84
C GLY A 702 -28.57 8.96 6.46
N SER A 703 -28.13 9.65 5.41
CA SER A 703 -28.83 10.83 4.88
C SER A 703 -30.29 10.55 4.53
N ASP A 704 -31.19 11.46 4.87
CA ASP A 704 -32.64 11.38 4.58
C ASP A 704 -32.97 11.64 3.09
N LYS A 705 -31.98 11.98 2.26
CA LYS A 705 -32.19 12.20 0.82
C LYS A 705 -32.62 10.90 0.15
N PRO A 706 -33.59 10.93 -0.79
CA PRO A 706 -33.98 9.74 -1.55
C PRO A 706 -32.83 9.11 -2.34
N ASN A 707 -31.96 9.95 -2.87
CA ASN A 707 -30.77 9.55 -3.64
C ASN A 707 -29.54 10.33 -3.13
N PRO A 708 -28.92 9.89 -2.01
CA PRO A 708 -27.75 10.55 -1.47
C PRO A 708 -26.53 10.31 -2.38
N VAL A 709 -25.67 11.31 -2.48
CA VAL A 709 -24.37 11.19 -3.14
C VAL A 709 -23.36 10.65 -2.12
N SER A 710 -23.19 9.35 -2.07
CA SER A 710 -22.29 8.69 -1.13
C SER A 710 -20.82 8.97 -1.45
N HIS A 711 -20.45 8.94 -2.73
CA HIS A 711 -19.08 9.20 -3.20
C HIS A 711 -19.09 10.00 -4.51
N VAL A 712 -18.03 10.79 -4.72
CA VAL A 712 -17.93 11.65 -5.93
C VAL A 712 -17.73 10.86 -7.21
N ALA A 713 -17.15 9.68 -7.13
CA ALA A 713 -16.96 8.75 -8.24
C ALA A 713 -16.82 7.32 -7.75
N TYR A 714 -17.20 6.38 -8.62
CA TYR A 714 -16.93 4.95 -8.46
C TYR A 714 -16.14 4.44 -9.67
N GLY A 715 -15.09 3.66 -9.43
CA GLY A 715 -14.51 2.78 -10.43
C GLY A 715 -15.20 1.43 -10.41
N TYR A 716 -15.26 0.76 -11.56
CA TYR A 716 -15.83 -0.56 -11.74
C TYR A 716 -14.81 -1.51 -12.32
N ALA A 717 -14.89 -2.79 -11.96
CA ALA A 717 -13.98 -3.81 -12.46
C ALA A 717 -14.68 -5.16 -12.63
N THR A 718 -14.28 -5.88 -13.68
CA THR A 718 -14.58 -7.31 -13.84
C THR A 718 -13.27 -8.06 -14.08
N GLN A 719 -13.05 -9.14 -13.33
CA GLN A 719 -11.87 -10.00 -13.49
C GLN A 719 -12.27 -11.45 -13.74
N VAL A 720 -11.54 -12.08 -14.65
CA VAL A 720 -11.67 -13.50 -14.99
C VAL A 720 -10.38 -14.21 -14.62
N ALA A 721 -10.48 -15.23 -13.76
CA ALA A 721 -9.38 -16.12 -13.41
C ALA A 721 -9.46 -17.39 -14.26
N ILE A 722 -8.36 -17.78 -14.87
CA ILE A 722 -8.25 -18.96 -15.72
C ILE A 722 -7.23 -19.92 -15.10
N LEU A 723 -7.61 -21.19 -14.94
CA LEU A 723 -6.71 -22.24 -14.47
C LEU A 723 -6.08 -23.01 -15.63
N ASP A 724 -4.81 -23.35 -15.48
CA ASP A 724 -4.15 -24.33 -16.32
C ASP A 724 -4.79 -25.71 -16.14
N GLU A 725 -5.13 -26.38 -17.23
CA GLU A 725 -5.91 -27.61 -17.21
C GLU A 725 -5.16 -28.80 -16.56
N GLU A 726 -3.85 -28.86 -16.74
CA GLU A 726 -3.03 -29.96 -16.23
C GLU A 726 -2.67 -29.76 -14.78
N THR A 727 -2.08 -28.59 -14.47
CA THR A 727 -1.52 -28.31 -13.14
C THR A 727 -2.55 -27.77 -12.14
N GLY A 728 -3.65 -27.17 -12.62
CA GLY A 728 -4.64 -26.47 -11.81
C GLY A 728 -4.12 -25.17 -11.19
N ARG A 729 -2.97 -24.68 -11.63
CA ARG A 729 -2.49 -23.37 -11.21
C ARG A 729 -3.21 -22.27 -11.96
N VAL A 730 -3.33 -21.10 -11.35
CA VAL A 730 -3.82 -19.92 -12.06
C VAL A 730 -2.82 -19.57 -13.16
N SER A 731 -3.23 -19.70 -14.41
CA SER A 731 -2.41 -19.39 -15.59
C SER A 731 -2.51 -17.93 -16.00
N GLU A 732 -3.73 -17.37 -15.92
CA GLU A 732 -4.00 -15.99 -16.34
C GLU A 732 -5.11 -15.35 -15.52
N ILE A 733 -5.01 -14.05 -15.32
CA ILE A 733 -6.10 -13.18 -14.89
C ILE A 733 -6.33 -12.12 -15.98
N VAL A 734 -7.53 -12.12 -16.57
CA VAL A 734 -7.97 -11.06 -17.49
C VAL A 734 -8.74 -10.03 -16.66
N ALA A 735 -8.25 -8.78 -16.61
CA ALA A 735 -8.69 -7.77 -15.67
C ALA A 735 -9.15 -6.50 -16.40
N ALA A 736 -10.47 -6.34 -16.57
CA ALA A 736 -11.08 -5.15 -17.15
C ALA A 736 -11.44 -4.13 -16.06
N HIS A 737 -10.97 -2.89 -16.20
CA HIS A 737 -11.19 -1.81 -15.23
C HIS A 737 -11.69 -0.55 -15.94
N ASP A 738 -12.83 -0.03 -15.48
CA ASP A 738 -13.29 1.30 -15.84
C ASP A 738 -12.53 2.35 -15.01
N VAL A 739 -11.83 3.23 -15.71
CA VAL A 739 -10.94 4.25 -15.14
C VAL A 739 -11.39 5.67 -15.48
N GLY A 740 -12.60 5.79 -16.10
CA GLY A 740 -13.01 7.05 -16.72
C GLY A 740 -12.06 7.44 -17.84
N LYS A 741 -11.11 8.36 -17.56
CA LYS A 741 -10.00 8.71 -18.46
C LYS A 741 -8.66 8.28 -17.90
N ALA A 742 -7.93 7.46 -18.62
CA ALA A 742 -6.56 7.11 -18.23
C ALA A 742 -5.62 8.30 -18.47
N VAL A 743 -5.09 8.90 -17.39
CA VAL A 743 -4.13 10.01 -17.50
C VAL A 743 -2.79 9.50 -18.04
N ASN A 744 -2.32 8.39 -17.48
CA ASN A 744 -1.13 7.68 -17.95
C ASN A 744 -1.46 6.17 -18.06
N PRO A 745 -1.80 5.65 -19.24
CA PRO A 745 -2.15 4.24 -19.42
C PRO A 745 -1.08 3.27 -18.92
N LEU A 746 0.21 3.61 -19.08
CA LEU A 746 1.33 2.79 -18.60
C LEU A 746 1.29 2.59 -17.07
N SER A 747 0.98 3.66 -16.33
CA SER A 747 0.83 3.62 -14.88
C SER A 747 -0.46 2.92 -14.45
N VAL A 748 -1.55 3.09 -15.20
CA VAL A 748 -2.85 2.42 -14.97
C VAL A 748 -2.68 0.91 -15.04
N GLU A 749 -2.09 0.38 -16.10
CA GLU A 749 -1.77 -1.04 -16.24
C GLU A 749 -0.93 -1.56 -15.06
N GLY A 750 0.11 -0.81 -14.67
CA GLY A 750 0.94 -1.19 -13.52
C GLY A 750 0.18 -1.25 -12.20
N GLN A 751 -0.86 -0.40 -12.00
CA GLN A 751 -1.74 -0.48 -10.84
C GLN A 751 -2.64 -1.73 -10.92
N ILE A 752 -3.16 -2.07 -12.09
CA ILE A 752 -3.99 -3.28 -12.31
C ILE A 752 -3.17 -4.53 -12.01
N GLU A 753 -2.03 -4.69 -12.65
CA GLU A 753 -1.15 -5.86 -12.50
C GLU A 753 -0.72 -6.06 -11.04
N GLY A 754 -0.27 -4.98 -10.37
CA GLY A 754 0.16 -5.04 -8.98
C GLY A 754 -0.98 -5.36 -8.00
N GLY A 755 -2.19 -4.84 -8.23
CA GLY A 755 -3.37 -5.13 -7.41
C GLY A 755 -3.85 -6.57 -7.57
N VAL A 756 -3.92 -7.04 -8.81
CA VAL A 756 -4.29 -8.43 -9.14
C VAL A 756 -3.35 -9.44 -8.46
N ILE A 757 -2.03 -9.28 -8.62
CA ILE A 757 -1.07 -10.24 -8.02
C ILE A 757 -1.10 -10.19 -6.48
N MET A 758 -1.28 -9.00 -5.88
CA MET A 758 -1.49 -8.88 -4.43
C MET A 758 -2.73 -9.68 -4.00
N SER A 759 -3.82 -9.61 -4.74
CA SER A 759 -5.05 -10.33 -4.44
C SER A 759 -4.98 -11.84 -4.79
N CYS A 760 -4.16 -12.25 -5.76
CA CYS A 760 -3.83 -13.67 -5.94
C CYS A 760 -3.17 -14.25 -4.68
N GLY A 761 -2.26 -13.47 -4.05
CA GLY A 761 -1.67 -13.84 -2.77
C GLY A 761 -2.71 -13.98 -1.67
N PHE A 762 -3.58 -12.98 -1.51
CA PHE A 762 -4.69 -13.00 -0.55
C PHE A 762 -5.64 -14.20 -0.75
N ALA A 763 -5.90 -14.54 -2.01
CA ALA A 763 -6.77 -15.69 -2.34
C ALA A 763 -6.12 -17.05 -2.06
N LEU A 764 -4.80 -17.20 -2.23
CA LEU A 764 -4.18 -18.51 -2.39
C LEU A 764 -3.10 -18.86 -1.37
N THR A 765 -2.32 -17.87 -0.90
CA THR A 765 -1.05 -18.17 -0.21
C THR A 765 -0.73 -17.27 0.97
N GLU A 766 -1.24 -16.04 0.97
CA GLU A 766 -0.88 -15.06 2.01
C GLU A 766 -1.68 -15.31 3.29
N ASP A 767 -0.92 -15.38 4.39
CA ASP A 767 -1.47 -15.57 5.73
C ASP A 767 -0.56 -14.89 6.76
N TYR A 768 -1.16 -14.37 7.81
CA TYR A 768 -0.47 -13.82 8.97
C TYR A 768 -0.94 -14.54 10.23
N PRO A 769 -0.47 -15.78 10.43
CA PRO A 769 -0.94 -16.63 11.53
C PRO A 769 -0.51 -16.09 12.89
N LEU A 770 -1.45 -16.14 13.83
CA LEU A 770 -1.29 -15.77 15.23
C LEU A 770 -1.43 -16.99 16.12
N ASP A 771 -0.56 -17.11 17.12
CA ASP A 771 -0.68 -18.07 18.21
C ASP A 771 -0.82 -17.27 19.52
N ASN A 772 -2.02 -17.28 20.11
CA ASN A 772 -2.33 -16.51 21.31
C ASN A 772 -1.85 -15.04 21.21
N CYS A 773 -2.30 -14.33 20.16
CA CYS A 773 -1.95 -12.95 19.80
C CYS A 773 -0.46 -12.73 19.43
N ARG A 774 0.34 -13.80 19.29
CA ARG A 774 1.74 -13.74 18.89
C ARG A 774 1.90 -14.07 17.41
N PRO A 775 2.44 -13.15 16.58
CA PRO A 775 2.72 -13.46 15.18
C PRO A 775 3.78 -14.57 15.06
N THR A 776 3.52 -15.56 14.19
CA THR A 776 4.46 -16.64 13.89
C THR A 776 5.09 -16.50 12.51
N ALA A 777 4.58 -15.60 11.66
CA ALA A 777 5.08 -15.35 10.32
C ALA A 777 6.42 -14.58 10.32
N LYS A 778 7.30 -14.95 9.37
CA LYS A 778 8.47 -14.17 8.97
C LYS A 778 8.25 -13.65 7.55
N TYR A 779 8.98 -12.61 7.14
CA TYR A 779 8.81 -12.02 5.81
C TYR A 779 8.89 -13.06 4.69
N GLY A 780 9.83 -13.97 4.76
CA GLY A 780 9.99 -15.05 3.77
C GLY A 780 8.89 -16.11 3.77
N THR A 781 8.05 -16.18 4.80
CA THR A 781 6.97 -17.19 4.96
C THR A 781 5.56 -16.61 4.83
N LEU A 782 5.42 -15.32 4.54
CA LEU A 782 4.12 -14.64 4.35
C LEU A 782 3.32 -15.15 3.14
N GLY A 783 3.92 -15.95 2.26
CA GLY A 783 3.23 -16.49 1.09
C GLY A 783 3.18 -15.56 -0.12
N LEU A 784 4.02 -14.52 -0.17
CA LEU A 784 4.05 -13.56 -1.28
C LEU A 784 4.40 -14.22 -2.61
N PHE A 785 3.67 -13.89 -3.67
CA PHE A 785 3.99 -14.31 -5.03
C PHE A 785 5.35 -13.76 -5.49
N ARG A 786 6.05 -14.54 -6.32
CA ARG A 786 7.36 -14.22 -6.90
C ARG A 786 7.30 -14.31 -8.42
N ALA A 787 8.32 -13.79 -9.10
CA ALA A 787 8.36 -13.71 -10.55
C ALA A 787 8.10 -15.06 -11.26
N ASP A 788 8.59 -16.17 -10.68
CA ASP A 788 8.50 -17.52 -11.26
C ASP A 788 7.19 -18.26 -10.99
N ASN A 789 6.31 -17.71 -10.14
CA ASN A 789 5.02 -18.35 -9.81
C ASN A 789 3.80 -17.43 -10.01
N CYS A 790 3.99 -16.21 -10.51
CA CYS A 790 2.90 -15.30 -10.85
C CYS A 790 2.17 -15.77 -12.10
N PRO A 791 0.82 -15.71 -12.12
CA PRO A 791 0.06 -15.85 -13.36
C PRO A 791 0.36 -14.69 -14.32
N ARG A 792 0.00 -14.87 -15.57
CA ARG A 792 -0.11 -13.78 -16.53
C ARG A 792 -1.25 -12.85 -16.11
N VAL A 793 -1.08 -11.54 -16.29
CA VAL A 793 -2.15 -10.55 -16.10
C VAL A 793 -2.34 -9.80 -17.40
N THR A 794 -3.55 -9.90 -17.96
CA THR A 794 -3.96 -9.14 -19.14
C THR A 794 -4.84 -7.98 -18.68
N SER A 795 -4.30 -6.76 -18.73
CA SER A 795 -4.99 -5.53 -18.30
C SER A 795 -5.80 -4.94 -19.45
N LEU A 796 -7.11 -4.76 -19.25
CA LEU A 796 -8.02 -4.10 -20.17
C LEU A 796 -8.52 -2.78 -19.57
N ILE A 797 -8.12 -1.66 -20.17
CA ILE A 797 -8.51 -0.32 -19.73
C ILE A 797 -9.81 0.05 -20.43
N ILE A 798 -10.87 0.29 -19.67
CA ILE A 798 -12.15 0.81 -20.15
C ILE A 798 -12.22 2.29 -19.81
N GLU A 799 -12.38 3.14 -20.82
CA GLU A 799 -12.56 4.58 -20.66
C GLU A 799 -14.03 4.93 -20.89
N LYS A 800 -14.79 5.11 -19.80
CA LYS A 800 -16.20 5.53 -19.84
C LYS A 800 -16.29 7.00 -19.48
N PRO A 801 -16.58 7.91 -20.44
CA PRO A 801 -16.69 9.33 -20.13
C PRO A 801 -17.96 9.63 -19.32
N GLY A 802 -17.92 10.64 -18.44
CA GLY A 802 -19.08 11.05 -17.64
C GLY A 802 -18.79 11.90 -16.43
N ILE A 803 -17.54 11.90 -15.93
CA ILE A 803 -17.09 12.79 -14.86
C ILE A 803 -16.50 14.05 -15.46
N ASP A 804 -16.93 15.22 -14.98
CA ASP A 804 -16.49 16.55 -15.45
C ASP A 804 -15.26 17.10 -14.69
N LYS A 805 -14.77 16.37 -13.68
CA LYS A 805 -13.58 16.72 -12.88
C LYS A 805 -12.36 15.92 -13.34
N ALA A 806 -11.16 16.48 -13.11
CA ALA A 806 -9.88 15.84 -13.41
C ALA A 806 -9.81 15.22 -14.83
N ARG A 807 -10.37 15.92 -15.84
CA ARG A 807 -10.46 15.43 -17.23
C ARG A 807 -11.20 14.08 -17.37
N GLY A 808 -12.06 13.74 -16.41
CA GLY A 808 -12.80 12.47 -16.39
C GLY A 808 -12.09 11.30 -15.75
N ALA A 809 -10.92 11.50 -15.14
CA ALA A 809 -10.14 10.42 -14.55
C ALA A 809 -10.70 9.95 -13.20
N ILE A 810 -10.72 8.63 -13.00
CA ILE A 810 -11.10 7.97 -11.75
C ILE A 810 -9.85 7.30 -11.15
N GLY A 811 -9.61 7.46 -9.85
CA GLY A 811 -8.51 6.79 -9.16
C GLY A 811 -8.76 5.29 -9.03
N ILE A 812 -7.75 4.47 -9.33
CA ILE A 812 -7.86 2.99 -9.36
C ILE A 812 -6.92 2.28 -8.40
N GLY A 813 -6.35 2.99 -7.43
CA GLY A 813 -5.35 2.41 -6.51
C GLY A 813 -5.82 1.17 -5.76
N GLU A 814 -7.10 1.04 -5.46
CA GLU A 814 -7.66 -0.03 -4.62
C GLU A 814 -8.48 -1.06 -5.39
N ILE A 815 -9.33 -0.64 -6.35
CA ILE A 815 -10.27 -1.53 -7.03
C ILE A 815 -9.59 -2.72 -7.71
N THR A 816 -8.36 -2.54 -8.14
CA THR A 816 -7.56 -3.54 -8.85
C THR A 816 -7.31 -4.82 -8.04
N SER A 817 -7.42 -4.75 -6.70
CA SER A 817 -7.22 -5.89 -5.78
C SER A 817 -8.52 -6.46 -5.21
N ILE A 818 -9.70 -6.07 -5.72
CA ILE A 818 -10.96 -6.41 -5.06
C ILE A 818 -11.59 -7.70 -5.59
N PRO A 819 -11.89 -7.88 -6.90
CA PRO A 819 -12.67 -9.04 -7.36
C PRO A 819 -11.87 -10.33 -7.50
N THR A 820 -10.55 -10.29 -7.53
CA THR A 820 -9.66 -11.41 -7.89
C THR A 820 -9.91 -12.68 -7.05
N ALA A 821 -10.11 -12.55 -5.73
CA ALA A 821 -10.25 -13.70 -4.84
C ALA A 821 -11.50 -14.51 -5.14
N ALA A 822 -12.63 -13.85 -5.40
CA ALA A 822 -13.88 -14.51 -5.75
C ALA A 822 -13.83 -15.12 -7.17
N ALA A 823 -13.14 -14.48 -8.12
CA ALA A 823 -12.93 -15.04 -9.45
C ALA A 823 -12.08 -16.32 -9.38
N ILE A 824 -11.01 -16.33 -8.57
CA ILE A 824 -10.18 -17.54 -8.38
C ILE A 824 -10.98 -18.65 -7.67
N ALA A 825 -11.78 -18.35 -6.67
CA ALA A 825 -12.63 -19.34 -6.00
C ALA A 825 -13.59 -20.03 -6.97
N GLU A 826 -14.21 -19.25 -7.88
CA GLU A 826 -15.10 -19.75 -8.91
C GLU A 826 -14.36 -20.60 -9.94
N ALA A 827 -13.17 -20.21 -10.37
CA ALA A 827 -12.38 -21.02 -11.31
C ALA A 827 -12.05 -22.40 -10.73
N TYR A 828 -11.78 -22.49 -9.42
CA TYR A 828 -11.61 -23.78 -8.74
C TYR A 828 -12.92 -24.56 -8.62
N TYR A 829 -14.04 -23.88 -8.37
CA TYR A 829 -15.34 -24.53 -8.37
C TYR A 829 -15.65 -25.14 -9.75
N ALA A 830 -15.39 -24.42 -10.83
CA ALA A 830 -15.56 -24.93 -12.20
C ALA A 830 -14.69 -26.18 -12.48
N ARG A 831 -13.57 -26.34 -11.76
CA ARG A 831 -12.67 -27.49 -11.91
C ARG A 831 -13.11 -28.71 -11.09
N ASP A 832 -13.51 -28.53 -9.84
CA ASP A 832 -13.69 -29.63 -8.86
C ASP A 832 -15.06 -29.67 -8.18
N ASN A 833 -15.96 -28.74 -8.51
CA ASN A 833 -17.31 -28.62 -7.97
C ASN A 833 -17.32 -28.50 -6.43
N THR A 834 -16.29 -27.87 -5.85
CA THR A 834 -16.13 -27.70 -4.39
C THR A 834 -16.27 -26.24 -4.00
N ASP A 835 -17.27 -25.93 -3.17
CA ASP A 835 -17.44 -24.62 -2.55
C ASP A 835 -16.31 -24.29 -1.58
N ARG A 836 -15.83 -23.05 -1.61
CA ARG A 836 -14.78 -22.54 -0.72
C ARG A 836 -15.26 -21.25 -0.04
N TYR A 837 -15.21 -21.25 1.29
CA TYR A 837 -15.79 -20.19 2.12
C TYR A 837 -14.77 -19.39 2.92
N ALA A 838 -13.50 -19.77 2.86
CA ALA A 838 -12.43 -19.14 3.63
C ALA A 838 -11.22 -18.85 2.74
N LEU A 839 -10.49 -17.77 3.06
CA LEU A 839 -9.21 -17.44 2.47
C LEU A 839 -8.09 -17.69 3.51
N PRO A 840 -6.89 -18.08 3.05
CA PRO A 840 -6.58 -18.53 1.68
C PRO A 840 -7.31 -19.82 1.31
N LEU A 841 -7.63 -19.96 0.02
CA LEU A 841 -8.40 -21.11 -0.48
C LEU A 841 -7.69 -22.44 -0.21
N CYS A 842 -8.39 -23.38 0.40
CA CYS A 842 -7.88 -24.72 0.64
C CYS A 842 -8.11 -25.65 -0.58
N GLY A 843 -7.38 -26.79 -0.62
CA GLY A 843 -7.53 -27.80 -1.67
C GLY A 843 -7.08 -27.30 -3.06
N THR A 844 -6.12 -26.40 -3.11
CA THR A 844 -5.52 -25.87 -4.35
C THR A 844 -4.07 -26.32 -4.47
N PRO A 845 -3.45 -26.23 -5.68
CA PRO A 845 -2.01 -26.49 -5.84
C PRO A 845 -1.09 -25.55 -5.05
N TYR A 846 -1.64 -24.51 -4.46
CA TYR A 846 -0.94 -23.52 -3.62
C TYR A 846 -1.08 -23.79 -2.13
N SER A 847 -2.03 -24.65 -1.72
CA SER A 847 -2.25 -24.95 -0.31
C SER A 847 -1.01 -25.60 0.32
N LYS A 848 -0.64 -25.15 1.51
CA LYS A 848 0.45 -25.77 2.30
C LYS A 848 0.04 -27.21 2.59
N LYS A 849 0.96 -28.17 2.34
CA LYS A 849 0.76 -29.58 2.62
C LYS A 849 0.80 -29.86 4.11
#